data_5e8107cc3a6b93b0853991a4db55b3ea
#
_entry.id   5e8107cc3a6b93b0853991a4db55b3ea
#
_cell.length_a   1.000
_cell.length_b   1.000
_cell.length_c   1.000
_cell.angle_alpha   90.00
_cell.angle_beta   90.00
_cell.angle_gamma   90.00
#
_symmetry.space_group_name_H-M   'P 1'
#
loop_
_entity.id
_entity.type
_entity.pdbx_description
1 polymer ?
#
loop_
_entity_poly.entity_id
_entity_poly.type
_entity_poly.pdbx_seq_one_letter_code
_entity_poly.pdbx_strand_id
1 'polypeptide(L)'
;MKYLTAAVIFTAACYSCPTAGTAAFTLETAPPAGFDDLTEPQQLVADLYFGGRMVGAVAVTVTPGQVSFDEPAAVMALLPEALPPEQVIPLLQGEHPTNAHRICRRGQDSGCGFLEPNDFALIYDEDRFRVDLFFAPHLLPRRTAVEDPYLPESSSDVSYIHSLSGSWSGIRTDAGPDDTTASLFGRSVLGFGESGVHAQWATGNERGAELYQLNWAQDYRGRAWAAGLIQPQQGFSSFAAAPYLYGLEYRSSYNSRTDNRQQQGAPLEVNMPLRGRVEVYRDGRLLHSELLEAGNQLLDTSTLPGGAYEIEVRSFDESGRPLAQFTQFFAKDARLPAPGEWRWSLQLGRPAQLSKDLMPTAAGDYLVSGGLARRIHDSAGVFASAAATETEQLLEVGARWVTPFVAISPSLLQTADGRQGHRLTAQVTTPWFRLNASESYLENAQKTRAADNFSLLGRGFRQRNASASREFWDGQLTLRYSSREFGGAFVEPDFELDTGLESAGELITLEYRRNILRNRNWLGDLTLAHSEADGRPLSTASLQFRARDKHWGHGTRARSEYSETGFDNRVGVDSTWNDRDTWAAELEQRLTAETAGGDHFLGSRTRLSGHRGYLDSSLQWTDSAGTEAFNYVGSFSTNLAGDGDTIAWGGERPYQSAVVVDIDGSPEEDFEILVNGVRRGYARGEQRSVVNLPSFDTYEVSLRPLSDGFHDYTETSESLTLYPGNVARARYRIQPLILALGRIVRNGRPEAKARITIGEYSTVTDENGVFQMEMHGDPRALTLPPVRWKGCHVALPDQIAGKHWINLGEIDLGKAECEPASARLERTGEQDA
;
A
#
# COMPACT_ATOMS: atom_id res chain seq x y z
N MET A 1 28.19 50.42 0.76
CA MET A 1 29.45 50.44 -0.02
C MET A 1 29.25 49.47 -1.17
N LYS A 2 28.81 50.01 -2.31
CA LYS A 2 29.56 50.26 -3.54
C LYS A 2 30.27 49.02 -4.07
N TYR A 3 29.74 48.46 -5.15
CA TYR A 3 30.31 48.22 -6.50
C TYR A 3 29.35 47.30 -7.22
N LEU A 4 28.86 47.48 -8.31
CA LEU A 4 29.07 48.12 -9.60
C LEU A 4 28.67 47.16 -10.69
N THR A 5 27.67 47.54 -11.44
CA THR A 5 27.21 47.07 -12.75
C THR A 5 28.31 47.04 -13.80
N ALA A 6 28.30 45.97 -14.62
CA ALA A 6 28.94 46.04 -15.94
C ALA A 6 28.04 45.30 -16.96
N ALA A 7 27.33 46.08 -17.77
CA ALA A 7 26.67 45.64 -18.98
C ALA A 7 27.72 45.58 -20.10
N VAL A 8 27.83 44.45 -20.78
CA VAL A 8 28.60 44.33 -22.02
C VAL A 8 27.63 44.23 -23.20
N ILE A 9 27.54 45.27 -23.94
CA ILE A 9 26.89 45.36 -25.24
C ILE A 9 27.87 44.81 -26.28
N PHE A 10 27.53 43.70 -26.94
CA PHE A 10 28.23 43.25 -28.16
C PHE A 10 27.41 43.67 -29.38
N THR A 11 27.92 44.66 -30.12
CA THR A 11 27.47 45.03 -31.44
C THR A 11 27.96 43.99 -32.44
N ALA A 12 27.04 43.26 -33.06
CA ALA A 12 27.36 42.40 -34.19
C ALA A 12 27.32 43.22 -35.49
N ALA A 13 28.44 43.30 -36.15
CA ALA A 13 28.54 43.82 -37.49
C ALA A 13 28.04 42.77 -38.51
N CYS A 14 27.05 43.12 -39.30
CA CYS A 14 26.58 42.36 -40.45
C CYS A 14 27.64 42.29 -41.53
N TYR A 15 28.14 41.11 -41.80
CA TYR A 15 28.75 40.78 -43.07
C TYR A 15 27.70 40.05 -43.94
N SER A 16 27.25 40.72 -44.97
CA SER A 16 26.43 40.18 -46.05
C SER A 16 27.30 39.26 -46.93
N CYS A 17 27.15 37.96 -46.80
CA CYS A 17 27.56 37.00 -47.83
C CYS A 17 26.40 36.78 -48.80
N PRO A 18 26.61 36.78 -50.09
CA PRO A 18 25.59 36.45 -51.07
C PRO A 18 25.29 34.97 -50.96
N THR A 19 24.03 34.65 -50.70
CA THR A 19 23.50 33.28 -50.79
C THR A 19 23.50 32.89 -52.27
N ALA A 20 24.40 31.99 -52.65
CA ALA A 20 24.27 31.22 -53.86
C ALA A 20 22.97 30.39 -53.75
N GLY A 21 21.98 30.69 -54.55
CA GLY A 21 20.77 29.91 -54.66
C GLY A 21 21.11 28.51 -55.13
N THR A 22 20.96 27.55 -54.25
CA THR A 22 20.85 26.15 -54.64
C THR A 22 19.54 25.99 -55.39
N ALA A 23 19.62 25.95 -56.72
CA ALA A 23 18.54 25.50 -57.53
C ALA A 23 18.20 24.05 -57.07
N ALA A 24 17.07 23.88 -56.39
CA ALA A 24 16.50 22.56 -56.15
C ALA A 24 16.12 22.01 -57.54
N PHE A 25 16.93 21.10 -58.05
CA PHE A 25 16.51 20.29 -59.18
C PHE A 25 15.43 19.34 -58.66
N THR A 26 14.18 19.67 -58.97
CA THR A 26 13.09 18.69 -58.93
C THR A 26 13.31 17.78 -60.14
N LEU A 27 13.87 16.62 -59.92
CA LEU A 27 13.80 15.51 -60.88
C LEU A 27 12.34 15.07 -60.93
N GLU A 28 11.58 15.57 -61.91
CA GLU A 28 10.40 14.89 -62.37
C GLU A 28 10.90 13.62 -63.09
N THR A 29 10.87 12.53 -62.38
CA THR A 29 11.09 11.19 -62.90
C THR A 29 9.78 10.73 -63.53
N ALA A 30 9.57 11.05 -64.82
CA ALA A 30 8.59 10.32 -65.57
C ALA A 30 8.97 8.83 -65.61
N PRO A 31 8.04 7.90 -65.44
CA PRO A 31 8.37 6.48 -65.50
C PRO A 31 8.99 6.14 -66.83
N PRO A 32 9.93 5.20 -66.89
CA PRO A 32 10.49 4.74 -68.13
C PRO A 32 9.39 4.23 -69.06
N ALA A 33 9.53 4.46 -70.37
CA ALA A 33 8.55 4.03 -71.37
C ALA A 33 8.22 2.52 -71.18
N GLY A 34 6.95 2.17 -70.96
CA GLY A 34 6.47 0.82 -70.64
C GLY A 34 6.16 0.55 -69.17
N PHE A 35 6.34 1.55 -68.29
CA PHE A 35 5.96 1.49 -66.87
C PHE A 35 4.92 2.55 -66.51
N ASP A 36 4.04 2.91 -67.51
CA ASP A 36 2.98 3.87 -67.28
C ASP A 36 1.95 3.40 -66.23
N ASP A 37 1.82 2.06 -66.10
CA ASP A 37 0.94 1.41 -65.11
C ASP A 37 1.29 1.77 -63.67
N LEU A 38 2.56 2.21 -63.37
CA LEU A 38 2.98 2.64 -62.04
C LEU A 38 2.40 3.98 -61.61
N THR A 39 1.82 4.74 -62.51
CA THR A 39 1.16 6.02 -62.23
C THR A 39 -0.37 5.93 -62.18
N GLU A 40 -0.93 4.78 -62.60
CA GLU A 40 -2.36 4.53 -62.52
C GLU A 40 -2.81 4.18 -61.09
N PRO A 41 -4.01 4.57 -60.66
CA PRO A 41 -4.54 4.19 -59.35
C PRO A 41 -4.63 2.66 -59.24
N GLN A 42 -3.97 2.10 -58.20
CA GLN A 42 -4.00 0.68 -57.93
C GLN A 42 -4.89 0.37 -56.74
N GLN A 43 -5.91 -0.47 -56.97
CA GLN A 43 -6.74 -1.01 -55.89
C GLN A 43 -6.08 -2.25 -55.31
N LEU A 44 -5.91 -2.23 -53.98
CA LEU A 44 -5.31 -3.35 -53.28
C LEU A 44 -5.92 -3.46 -51.86
N VAL A 45 -5.63 -4.57 -51.19
CA VAL A 45 -6.01 -4.79 -49.82
C VAL A 45 -4.79 -4.54 -48.93
N ALA A 46 -4.93 -3.65 -47.98
CA ALA A 46 -3.87 -3.33 -47.03
C ALA A 46 -4.27 -3.71 -45.59
N ASP A 47 -3.29 -4.15 -44.82
CA ASP A 47 -3.45 -4.42 -43.42
C ASP A 47 -3.55 -3.11 -42.64
N LEU A 48 -4.64 -2.96 -41.87
CA LEU A 48 -4.95 -1.76 -41.11
C LEU A 48 -4.44 -1.89 -39.69
N TYR A 49 -3.68 -0.90 -39.25
CA TYR A 49 -3.13 -0.83 -37.90
C TYR A 49 -3.63 0.42 -37.20
N PHE A 50 -3.98 0.24 -35.92
CA PHE A 50 -4.28 1.33 -35.00
C PHE A 50 -3.55 1.12 -33.68
N GLY A 51 -2.77 2.14 -33.26
CA GLY A 51 -1.97 2.03 -32.05
C GLY A 51 -0.88 0.95 -32.07
N GLY A 52 -0.39 0.59 -33.26
CA GLY A 52 0.61 -0.47 -33.44
C GLY A 52 0.05 -1.89 -33.48
N ARG A 53 -1.29 -2.06 -33.38
CA ARG A 53 -1.97 -3.36 -33.49
C ARG A 53 -2.73 -3.45 -34.81
N MET A 54 -2.65 -4.62 -35.47
CA MET A 54 -3.49 -4.93 -36.59
C MET A 54 -4.95 -5.02 -36.14
N VAL A 55 -5.82 -4.22 -36.75
CA VAL A 55 -7.26 -4.21 -36.46
C VAL A 55 -8.09 -4.87 -37.55
N GLY A 56 -7.54 -5.07 -38.73
CA GLY A 56 -8.18 -5.75 -39.85
C GLY A 56 -7.46 -5.50 -41.16
N ALA A 57 -8.11 -5.79 -42.26
CA ALA A 57 -7.67 -5.49 -43.63
C ALA A 57 -8.75 -4.72 -44.36
N VAL A 58 -8.35 -3.73 -45.16
CA VAL A 58 -9.28 -2.83 -45.90
C VAL A 58 -8.83 -2.64 -47.33
N ALA A 59 -9.81 -2.39 -48.21
CA ALA A 59 -9.53 -2.02 -49.59
C ALA A 59 -9.10 -0.56 -49.67
N VAL A 60 -8.00 -0.30 -50.35
CA VAL A 60 -7.44 1.03 -50.56
C VAL A 60 -7.08 1.23 -52.01
N THR A 61 -7.24 2.45 -52.49
CA THR A 61 -6.74 2.89 -53.80
C THR A 61 -5.48 3.73 -53.55
N VAL A 62 -4.36 3.28 -54.10
CA VAL A 62 -3.04 3.93 -54.00
C VAL A 62 -2.67 4.58 -55.30
N THR A 63 -2.23 5.83 -55.20
CA THR A 63 -1.63 6.60 -56.29
C THR A 63 -0.23 7.08 -55.85
N PRO A 64 0.65 7.55 -56.72
CA PRO A 64 1.95 8.02 -56.33
C PRO A 64 1.91 9.10 -55.22
N GLY A 65 2.33 8.74 -54.01
CA GLY A 65 2.37 9.61 -52.85
C GLY A 65 1.04 9.82 -52.12
N GLN A 66 -0.07 9.19 -52.55
CA GLN A 66 -1.38 9.31 -51.89
C GLN A 66 -2.05 7.95 -51.75
N VAL A 67 -2.94 7.82 -50.77
CA VAL A 67 -3.74 6.64 -50.52
C VAL A 67 -5.14 7.08 -50.09
N SER A 68 -6.19 6.39 -50.57
CA SER A 68 -7.56 6.61 -50.17
C SER A 68 -8.21 5.30 -49.76
N PHE A 69 -9.15 5.36 -48.80
CA PHE A 69 -9.96 4.21 -48.42
C PHE A 69 -11.16 4.10 -49.33
N ASP A 70 -11.37 2.94 -49.95
CA ASP A 70 -12.50 2.70 -50.82
C ASP A 70 -13.84 2.75 -50.04
N GLU A 71 -13.83 2.22 -48.81
CA GLU A 71 -14.98 2.18 -47.88
C GLU A 71 -14.64 2.73 -46.50
N PRO A 72 -14.69 4.06 -46.24
CA PRO A 72 -14.40 4.66 -44.94
C PRO A 72 -15.24 4.12 -43.77
N ALA A 73 -16.50 3.69 -44.07
CA ALA A 73 -17.36 3.08 -43.06
C ALA A 73 -16.89 1.69 -42.62
N ALA A 74 -16.26 0.91 -43.51
CA ALA A 74 -15.66 -0.37 -43.18
C ALA A 74 -14.40 -0.19 -42.30
N VAL A 75 -13.60 0.85 -42.58
CA VAL A 75 -12.46 1.25 -41.71
C VAL A 75 -12.97 1.59 -40.33
N MET A 76 -14.03 2.42 -40.22
CA MET A 76 -14.58 2.81 -38.92
C MET A 76 -15.11 1.61 -38.11
N ALA A 77 -15.69 0.61 -38.77
CA ALA A 77 -16.17 -0.60 -38.09
C ALA A 77 -15.05 -1.48 -37.46
N LEU A 78 -13.80 -1.34 -37.91
CA LEU A 78 -12.64 -2.03 -37.38
C LEU A 78 -11.97 -1.26 -36.25
N LEU A 79 -12.28 0.02 -36.08
CA LEU A 79 -11.73 0.87 -35.04
C LEU A 79 -12.50 0.68 -33.72
N PRO A 80 -11.91 1.04 -32.59
CA PRO A 80 -12.57 0.95 -31.28
C PRO A 80 -13.90 1.73 -31.25
N GLU A 81 -14.96 1.13 -30.70
CA GLU A 81 -16.30 1.71 -30.59
C GLU A 81 -16.36 3.09 -29.91
N ALA A 82 -15.33 3.41 -29.14
CA ALA A 82 -15.26 4.67 -28.42
C ALA A 82 -14.86 5.90 -29.27
N LEU A 83 -14.49 5.70 -30.55
CA LEU A 83 -14.21 6.81 -31.46
C LEU A 83 -15.53 7.37 -32.01
N PRO A 84 -15.71 8.71 -32.09
CA PRO A 84 -16.98 9.32 -32.57
C PRO A 84 -17.11 9.17 -34.08
N PRO A 85 -18.04 8.29 -34.59
CA PRO A 85 -18.14 8.01 -36.03
C PRO A 85 -18.47 9.24 -36.89
N GLU A 86 -19.28 10.15 -36.34
CA GLU A 86 -19.68 11.38 -37.01
C GLU A 86 -18.51 12.32 -37.32
N GLN A 87 -17.45 12.26 -36.51
CA GLN A 87 -16.26 13.08 -36.70
C GLN A 87 -15.16 12.34 -37.47
N VAL A 88 -15.03 11.01 -37.26
CA VAL A 88 -13.94 10.21 -37.84
C VAL A 88 -14.24 9.84 -39.33
N ILE A 89 -15.46 9.43 -39.68
CA ILE A 89 -15.78 9.03 -41.08
C ILE A 89 -15.44 10.12 -42.07
N PRO A 90 -15.76 11.41 -41.86
CA PRO A 90 -15.37 12.47 -42.79
C PRO A 90 -13.85 12.64 -42.95
N LEU A 91 -13.09 12.36 -41.89
CA LEU A 91 -11.61 12.44 -41.89
C LEU A 91 -10.97 11.29 -42.68
N LEU A 92 -11.64 10.14 -42.78
CA LEU A 92 -11.19 8.98 -43.56
C LEU A 92 -11.51 9.10 -45.05
N GLN A 93 -12.35 10.07 -45.44
CA GLN A 93 -12.72 10.29 -46.83
C GLN A 93 -11.69 11.08 -47.61
N GLY A 94 -11.54 10.78 -48.89
CA GLY A 94 -10.62 11.47 -49.76
C GLY A 94 -9.23 10.87 -49.84
N GLU A 95 -8.32 11.59 -50.48
CA GLU A 95 -6.95 11.18 -50.69
C GLU A 95 -6.07 11.69 -49.55
N HIS A 96 -5.24 10.84 -49.01
CA HIS A 96 -4.32 11.14 -47.90
C HIS A 96 -2.87 10.94 -48.32
N PRO A 97 -1.93 11.78 -47.87
CA PRO A 97 -0.50 11.58 -48.11
C PRO A 97 -0.04 10.25 -47.52
N THR A 98 0.74 9.47 -48.29
CA THR A 98 1.29 8.19 -47.80
C THR A 98 2.26 8.33 -46.61
N ASN A 99 2.83 9.52 -46.44
CA ASN A 99 3.86 9.81 -45.42
C ASN A 99 5.00 8.76 -45.37
N ALA A 100 5.38 8.21 -46.54
CA ALA A 100 6.39 7.15 -46.67
C ALA A 100 7.76 7.51 -46.03
N HIS A 101 8.06 8.80 -45.86
CA HIS A 101 9.27 9.28 -45.21
C HIS A 101 9.28 8.98 -43.70
N ARG A 102 8.16 8.64 -43.12
CA ARG A 102 8.00 8.25 -41.71
C ARG A 102 8.08 6.74 -41.47
N ILE A 103 8.25 5.95 -42.50
CA ILE A 103 8.47 4.50 -42.36
C ILE A 103 9.83 4.27 -41.70
N CYS A 104 9.87 3.49 -40.62
CA CYS A 104 11.12 3.17 -39.91
C CYS A 104 11.99 2.22 -40.76
N ARG A 105 13.16 2.70 -41.13
CA ARG A 105 14.16 1.91 -41.86
C ARG A 105 15.20 1.36 -40.89
N ARG A 106 15.90 0.29 -41.30
CA ARG A 106 16.94 -0.35 -40.51
C ARG A 106 18.04 0.67 -40.11
N GLY A 107 18.24 0.88 -38.80
CA GLY A 107 19.24 1.84 -38.26
C GLY A 107 18.67 3.24 -38.00
N GLN A 108 17.38 3.46 -38.17
CA GLN A 108 16.71 4.70 -37.78
C GLN A 108 16.03 4.55 -36.42
N ASP A 109 16.59 5.18 -35.39
CA ASP A 109 16.17 4.97 -34.00
C ASP A 109 15.19 6.03 -33.48
N SER A 110 14.89 7.09 -34.25
CA SER A 110 13.98 8.16 -33.84
C SER A 110 13.29 8.84 -35.04
N GLY A 111 12.15 9.48 -34.78
CA GLY A 111 11.42 10.30 -35.75
C GLY A 111 10.69 9.53 -36.85
N CYS A 112 10.48 8.23 -36.67
CA CYS A 112 9.75 7.37 -37.61
C CYS A 112 8.67 6.53 -36.91
N GLY A 113 7.75 5.94 -37.66
CA GLY A 113 6.73 4.99 -37.18
C GLY A 113 5.52 5.62 -36.53
N PHE A 114 5.45 6.96 -36.38
CA PHE A 114 4.29 7.65 -35.82
C PHE A 114 4.14 9.07 -36.38
N LEU A 115 2.95 9.61 -36.24
CA LEU A 115 2.57 10.97 -36.61
C LEU A 115 1.75 11.61 -35.49
N GLU A 116 1.88 12.92 -35.31
CA GLU A 116 1.05 13.75 -34.43
C GLU A 116 0.22 14.71 -35.30
N PRO A 117 -0.93 14.26 -35.85
CA PRO A 117 -1.76 15.11 -36.69
C PRO A 117 -2.59 16.10 -35.87
N ASN A 118 -3.08 17.17 -36.52
CA ASN A 118 -4.07 18.05 -35.91
C ASN A 118 -5.46 17.38 -35.76
N ASP A 119 -5.84 16.52 -36.71
CA ASP A 119 -7.06 15.72 -36.64
C ASP A 119 -6.76 14.26 -36.97
N PHE A 120 -6.32 13.96 -38.19
CA PHE A 120 -6.07 12.63 -38.73
C PHE A 120 -4.86 12.61 -39.69
N ALA A 121 -4.08 11.54 -39.64
CA ALA A 121 -3.05 11.21 -40.62
C ALA A 121 -2.81 9.70 -40.66
N LEU A 122 -2.15 9.22 -41.70
CA LEU A 122 -1.78 7.83 -41.88
C LEU A 122 -0.34 7.69 -42.39
N ILE A 123 0.27 6.54 -42.16
CA ILE A 123 1.50 6.08 -42.79
C ILE A 123 1.14 4.86 -43.63
N TYR A 124 1.39 4.91 -44.94
CA TYR A 124 1.26 3.75 -45.82
C TYR A 124 2.62 3.19 -46.19
N ASP A 125 2.86 1.94 -45.81
CA ASP A 125 4.07 1.16 -46.14
C ASP A 125 3.75 0.23 -47.31
N GLU A 126 4.18 0.62 -48.48
CA GLU A 126 3.95 -0.09 -49.74
C GLU A 126 4.64 -1.47 -49.74
N ASP A 127 5.84 -1.58 -49.16
CA ASP A 127 6.60 -2.84 -49.11
C ASP A 127 5.90 -3.92 -48.28
N ARG A 128 5.01 -3.50 -47.35
CA ARG A 128 4.32 -4.39 -46.39
C ARG A 128 2.80 -4.39 -46.57
N PHE A 129 2.28 -3.60 -47.50
CA PHE A 129 0.81 -3.39 -47.68
C PHE A 129 0.13 -3.00 -46.35
N ARG A 130 0.73 -2.06 -45.64
CA ARG A 130 0.34 -1.68 -44.28
C ARG A 130 -0.04 -0.23 -44.17
N VAL A 131 -1.19 0.04 -43.56
CA VAL A 131 -1.69 1.39 -43.23
C VAL A 131 -1.75 1.55 -41.72
N ASP A 132 -0.96 2.46 -41.17
CA ASP A 132 -1.03 2.85 -39.76
C ASP A 132 -1.83 4.16 -39.62
N LEU A 133 -2.86 4.16 -38.76
CA LEU A 133 -3.73 5.32 -38.51
C LEU A 133 -3.34 6.07 -37.25
N PHE A 134 -3.37 7.41 -37.32
CA PHE A 134 -3.09 8.32 -36.22
C PHE A 134 -4.18 9.37 -36.11
N PHE A 135 -4.74 9.53 -34.90
CA PHE A 135 -5.78 10.51 -34.60
C PHE A 135 -5.27 11.50 -33.56
N ALA A 136 -5.74 12.74 -33.65
CA ALA A 136 -5.43 13.76 -32.66
C ALA A 136 -6.04 13.43 -31.28
N PRO A 137 -5.44 13.91 -30.17
CA PRO A 137 -5.88 13.59 -28.81
C PRO A 137 -7.34 13.92 -28.53
N HIS A 138 -7.89 14.97 -29.13
CA HIS A 138 -9.27 15.39 -28.88
C HIS A 138 -10.33 14.41 -29.46
N LEU A 139 -9.95 13.55 -30.43
CA LEU A 139 -10.80 12.52 -31.00
C LEU A 139 -10.72 11.20 -30.22
N LEU A 140 -9.70 11.03 -29.39
CA LEU A 140 -9.47 9.80 -28.67
C LEU A 140 -10.19 9.83 -27.31
N PRO A 141 -10.93 8.78 -26.94
CA PRO A 141 -11.54 8.70 -25.62
C PRO A 141 -10.47 8.61 -24.53
N ARG A 142 -10.77 9.19 -23.39
CA ARG A 142 -9.95 9.00 -22.18
C ARG A 142 -10.18 7.60 -21.64
N ARG A 143 -9.14 6.80 -21.57
CA ARG A 143 -9.18 5.48 -20.94
C ARG A 143 -8.61 5.57 -19.56
N THR A 144 -9.33 5.06 -18.56
CA THR A 144 -8.83 4.77 -17.22
C THR A 144 -8.51 3.29 -17.17
N ALA A 145 -7.39 2.92 -16.57
CA ALA A 145 -6.93 1.54 -16.48
C ALA A 145 -7.86 0.62 -15.65
N VAL A 146 -8.82 1.18 -14.92
CA VAL A 146 -9.73 0.45 -14.02
C VAL A 146 -11.16 0.57 -14.52
N GLU A 147 -11.72 -0.54 -14.99
CA GLU A 147 -13.13 -0.60 -15.47
C GLU A 147 -14.13 -0.44 -14.32
N ASP A 148 -13.91 -1.10 -13.16
CA ASP A 148 -14.70 -0.90 -11.94
C ASP A 148 -13.79 -0.38 -10.82
N PRO A 149 -14.01 0.86 -10.33
CA PRO A 149 -13.18 1.46 -9.28
C PRO A 149 -13.52 0.94 -7.87
N TYR A 150 -14.38 -0.03 -7.74
CA TYR A 150 -14.83 -0.54 -6.45
C TYR A 150 -14.36 -1.97 -6.21
N LEU A 151 -14.20 -2.31 -4.94
CA LEU A 151 -13.92 -3.68 -4.52
C LEU A 151 -15.04 -4.61 -4.95
N PRO A 152 -14.72 -5.85 -5.35
CA PRO A 152 -15.70 -6.91 -5.58
C PRO A 152 -16.58 -7.15 -4.34
N GLU A 153 -17.62 -7.95 -4.51
CA GLU A 153 -18.43 -8.44 -3.41
C GLU A 153 -17.58 -9.24 -2.40
N SER A 154 -18.05 -9.31 -1.18
CA SER A 154 -17.39 -10.04 -0.11
C SER A 154 -17.19 -11.52 -0.45
N SER A 155 -16.02 -12.06 -0.14
CA SER A 155 -15.74 -13.51 -0.21
C SER A 155 -16.23 -14.28 1.03
N SER A 156 -17.02 -13.66 1.90
CA SER A 156 -17.51 -14.24 3.15
C SER A 156 -18.97 -13.84 3.39
N ASP A 157 -19.82 -14.80 3.72
CA ASP A 157 -21.25 -14.56 4.03
C ASP A 157 -21.43 -14.08 5.47
N VAL A 158 -21.67 -15.00 6.39
CA VAL A 158 -21.80 -14.72 7.83
C VAL A 158 -20.54 -15.15 8.54
N SER A 159 -19.91 -14.21 9.21
CA SER A 159 -18.64 -14.48 9.88
C SER A 159 -18.47 -13.59 11.11
N TYR A 160 -17.60 -14.02 12.00
CA TYR A 160 -17.35 -13.35 13.27
C TYR A 160 -15.87 -13.23 13.55
N ILE A 161 -15.46 -12.04 13.95
CA ILE A 161 -14.11 -11.78 14.43
C ILE A 161 -14.16 -11.06 15.77
N HIS A 162 -13.38 -11.54 16.72
CA HIS A 162 -13.18 -10.91 18.01
C HIS A 162 -11.70 -10.71 18.28
N SER A 163 -11.29 -9.48 18.50
CA SER A 163 -9.94 -9.13 18.94
C SER A 163 -9.99 -8.81 20.41
N LEU A 164 -9.17 -9.49 21.19
CA LEU A 164 -8.99 -9.25 22.62
C LEU A 164 -7.57 -8.74 22.87
N SER A 165 -7.45 -7.61 23.53
CA SER A 165 -6.19 -7.11 24.04
C SER A 165 -6.30 -6.81 25.52
N GLY A 166 -5.20 -7.00 26.23
CA GLY A 166 -5.12 -6.66 27.65
C GLY A 166 -3.82 -5.96 27.95
N SER A 167 -3.85 -5.14 28.97
CA SER A 167 -2.66 -4.49 29.52
C SER A 167 -2.70 -4.57 31.04
N TRP A 168 -1.53 -4.62 31.62
CA TRP A 168 -1.34 -4.53 33.05
C TRP A 168 -0.10 -3.67 33.33
N SER A 169 -0.18 -2.93 34.40
CA SER A 169 0.96 -2.19 34.94
C SER A 169 0.88 -2.15 36.44
N GLY A 170 2.01 -2.06 37.08
CA GLY A 170 2.05 -1.89 38.53
C GLY A 170 3.42 -1.42 39.00
N ILE A 171 3.39 -0.82 40.15
CA ILE A 171 4.58 -0.38 40.86
C ILE A 171 4.53 -0.96 42.29
N ARG A 172 5.63 -1.55 42.70
CA ARG A 172 5.88 -2.00 44.05
C ARG A 172 7.04 -1.20 44.59
N THR A 173 6.85 -0.56 45.72
CA THR A 173 7.88 0.22 46.41
C THR A 173 8.01 -0.24 47.85
N ASP A 174 9.21 -0.14 48.40
CA ASP A 174 9.43 -0.44 49.85
C ASP A 174 8.72 0.55 50.78
N ALA A 175 8.32 1.71 50.26
CA ALA A 175 7.80 2.82 51.07
C ALA A 175 6.28 3.05 50.98
N GLY A 176 5.54 2.30 50.11
CA GLY A 176 4.12 2.56 49.84
C GLY A 176 3.30 1.33 49.47
N PRO A 177 1.98 1.47 49.37
CA PRO A 177 1.11 0.39 48.92
C PRO A 177 1.41 0.04 47.47
N ASP A 178 1.27 -1.24 47.12
CA ASP A 178 1.33 -1.74 45.74
C ASP A 178 0.17 -1.13 44.94
N ASP A 179 0.49 -0.51 43.83
CA ASP A 179 -0.50 -0.03 42.87
C ASP A 179 -0.46 -0.89 41.61
N THR A 180 -1.62 -1.44 41.22
CA THR A 180 -1.74 -2.32 40.05
C THR A 180 -2.97 -1.98 39.27
N THR A 181 -2.77 -1.63 38.00
CA THR A 181 -3.82 -1.38 37.02
C THR A 181 -3.86 -2.49 36.00
N ALA A 182 -5.03 -3.02 35.73
CA ALA A 182 -5.26 -4.00 34.68
C ALA A 182 -6.49 -3.62 33.86
N SER A 183 -6.38 -3.77 32.55
CA SER A 183 -7.47 -3.50 31.63
C SER A 183 -7.55 -4.53 30.51
N LEU A 184 -8.76 -4.80 30.07
CA LEU A 184 -9.06 -5.61 28.89
C LEU A 184 -9.86 -4.76 27.90
N PHE A 185 -9.56 -4.89 26.66
CA PHE A 185 -10.26 -4.24 25.55
C PHE A 185 -10.67 -5.31 24.53
N GLY A 186 -11.96 -5.36 24.21
CA GLY A 186 -12.53 -6.27 23.24
C GLY A 186 -13.16 -5.53 22.07
N ARG A 187 -12.89 -6.02 20.86
CA ARG A 187 -13.54 -5.57 19.63
C ARG A 187 -14.13 -6.78 18.92
N SER A 188 -15.43 -6.76 18.71
CA SER A 188 -16.17 -7.79 18.00
C SER A 188 -16.78 -7.21 16.74
N VAL A 189 -16.74 -7.96 15.64
CA VAL A 189 -17.48 -7.65 14.43
C VAL A 189 -18.16 -8.92 13.95
N LEU A 190 -19.48 -8.85 13.82
CA LEU A 190 -20.30 -9.88 13.19
C LEU A 190 -20.59 -9.39 11.77
N GLY A 191 -19.93 -9.99 10.78
CA GLY A 191 -20.02 -9.62 9.38
C GLY A 191 -21.16 -10.31 8.65
N PHE A 192 -21.76 -9.61 7.70
CA PHE A 192 -22.79 -10.07 6.77
C PHE A 192 -22.43 -9.52 5.38
N GLY A 193 -21.49 -10.18 4.71
CA GLY A 193 -20.95 -9.65 3.46
C GLY A 193 -20.26 -8.30 3.66
N GLU A 194 -20.74 -7.24 3.00
CA GLU A 194 -20.19 -5.88 3.03
C GLU A 194 -20.69 -5.05 4.23
N SER A 195 -21.54 -5.61 5.08
CA SER A 195 -22.07 -4.95 6.28
C SER A 195 -21.74 -5.75 7.54
N GLY A 196 -21.87 -5.12 8.71
CA GLY A 196 -21.64 -5.83 9.97
C GLY A 196 -22.11 -5.08 11.19
N VAL A 197 -22.26 -5.82 12.29
CA VAL A 197 -22.49 -5.28 13.63
C VAL A 197 -21.17 -5.20 14.36
N HIS A 198 -20.80 -4.01 14.77
CA HIS A 198 -19.57 -3.71 15.50
C HIS A 198 -19.86 -3.47 16.97
N ALA A 199 -19.07 -4.09 17.84
CA ALA A 199 -19.10 -3.85 19.28
C ALA A 199 -17.66 -3.64 19.79
N GLN A 200 -17.45 -2.59 20.59
CA GLN A 200 -16.20 -2.33 21.28
C GLN A 200 -16.47 -2.07 22.76
N TRP A 201 -15.73 -2.75 23.61
CA TRP A 201 -15.86 -2.61 25.04
C TRP A 201 -14.49 -2.66 25.72
N ALA A 202 -14.41 -2.05 26.89
CA ALA A 202 -13.27 -2.20 27.77
C ALA A 202 -13.75 -2.49 29.20
N THR A 203 -12.87 -3.13 29.98
CA THR A 203 -13.04 -3.33 31.40
C THR A 203 -11.70 -3.22 32.12
N GLY A 204 -11.73 -2.73 33.34
CA GLY A 204 -10.55 -2.62 34.16
C GLY A 204 -10.87 -2.59 35.64
N ASN A 205 -9.87 -2.79 36.48
CA ASN A 205 -10.05 -2.82 37.93
C ASN A 205 -10.48 -1.47 38.54
N GLU A 206 -10.24 -0.34 37.83
CA GLU A 206 -10.60 1.00 38.31
C GLU A 206 -11.91 1.53 37.75
N ARG A 207 -12.31 1.11 36.54
CA ARG A 207 -13.42 1.74 35.81
C ARG A 207 -14.65 0.84 35.64
N GLY A 208 -14.54 -0.47 35.86
CA GLY A 208 -15.63 -1.40 35.52
C GLY A 208 -15.69 -1.71 34.03
N ALA A 209 -16.83 -2.18 33.55
CA ALA A 209 -17.05 -2.52 32.14
C ALA A 209 -17.79 -1.38 31.42
N GLU A 210 -17.23 -0.93 30.31
CA GLU A 210 -17.75 0.17 29.48
C GLU A 210 -17.89 -0.28 28.03
N LEU A 211 -19.01 0.06 27.38
CA LEU A 211 -19.24 -0.16 25.96
C LEU A 211 -19.04 1.15 25.18
N TYR A 212 -18.08 1.15 24.26
CA TYR A 212 -17.76 2.34 23.48
C TYR A 212 -18.50 2.41 22.16
N GLN A 213 -18.81 1.26 21.58
CA GLN A 213 -19.43 1.18 20.27
C GLN A 213 -20.36 -0.04 20.22
N LEU A 214 -21.54 0.16 19.68
CA LEU A 214 -22.48 -0.88 19.31
C LEU A 214 -23.33 -0.37 18.15
N ASN A 215 -22.93 -0.71 16.93
CA ASN A 215 -23.62 -0.20 15.75
C ASN A 215 -23.60 -1.20 14.61
N TRP A 216 -24.59 -1.10 13.75
CA TRP A 216 -24.54 -1.64 12.40
C TRP A 216 -23.79 -0.65 11.49
N ALA A 217 -22.92 -1.14 10.62
CA ALA A 217 -22.20 -0.35 9.65
C ALA A 217 -22.10 -1.06 8.30
N GLN A 218 -22.11 -0.30 7.23
CA GLN A 218 -21.85 -0.75 5.87
C GLN A 218 -21.00 0.29 5.14
N ASP A 219 -19.96 -0.13 4.45
CA ASP A 219 -19.14 0.72 3.59
C ASP A 219 -18.94 0.00 2.26
N TYR A 220 -19.74 0.38 1.28
CA TYR A 220 -19.80 -0.29 -0.01
C TYR A 220 -19.99 0.72 -1.15
N ARG A 221 -19.27 0.51 -2.24
CA ARG A 221 -19.30 1.35 -3.45
C ARG A 221 -19.19 2.85 -3.17
N GLY A 222 -18.23 3.22 -2.32
CA GLY A 222 -17.91 4.61 -2.04
C GLY A 222 -18.87 5.34 -1.10
N ARG A 223 -19.78 4.63 -0.43
CA ARG A 223 -20.74 5.18 0.54
C ARG A 223 -20.70 4.38 1.84
N ALA A 224 -20.62 5.09 2.94
CA ALA A 224 -20.61 4.46 4.27
C ALA A 224 -21.80 4.93 5.10
N TRP A 225 -22.42 3.96 5.79
CA TRP A 225 -23.53 4.13 6.74
C TRP A 225 -23.13 3.54 8.08
N ALA A 226 -23.56 4.17 9.15
CA ALA A 226 -23.50 3.58 10.48
C ALA A 226 -24.74 3.99 11.29
N ALA A 227 -25.27 3.07 12.12
CA ALA A 227 -26.45 3.30 12.95
C ALA A 227 -26.30 2.61 14.31
N GLY A 228 -26.56 3.33 15.41
CA GLY A 228 -26.46 2.83 16.77
C GLY A 228 -25.62 3.71 17.66
N LEU A 229 -24.86 3.12 18.60
CA LEU A 229 -23.81 3.82 19.33
C LEU A 229 -22.56 3.81 18.44
N ILE A 230 -22.31 4.94 17.79
CA ILE A 230 -21.24 5.12 16.81
C ILE A 230 -20.11 5.99 17.37
N GLN A 231 -18.91 5.75 16.92
CA GLN A 231 -17.80 6.69 16.98
C GLN A 231 -17.65 7.31 15.60
N PRO A 232 -18.18 8.54 15.39
CA PRO A 232 -18.13 9.16 14.09
C PRO A 232 -16.68 9.34 13.65
N GLN A 233 -16.43 9.16 12.37
CA GLN A 233 -15.12 9.57 11.84
C GLN A 233 -15.00 11.10 11.91
N GLN A 234 -13.78 11.60 12.16
CA GLN A 234 -13.54 13.03 12.22
C GLN A 234 -14.12 13.70 10.98
N GLY A 235 -15.05 14.62 11.19
CA GLY A 235 -15.63 15.43 10.15
C GLY A 235 -14.62 16.40 9.54
N PHE A 236 -15.12 17.32 8.73
CA PHE A 236 -14.27 18.35 8.09
C PHE A 236 -13.90 19.48 9.06
N SER A 237 -14.53 19.57 10.23
CA SER A 237 -14.23 20.60 11.22
C SER A 237 -12.87 20.37 11.89
N SER A 238 -12.15 21.46 12.09
CA SER A 238 -10.89 21.49 12.85
C SER A 238 -11.09 21.81 14.32
N PHE A 239 -12.29 22.25 14.72
CA PHE A 239 -12.61 22.75 16.05
C PHE A 239 -13.69 21.94 16.76
N ALA A 240 -14.73 21.50 16.02
CA ALA A 240 -15.83 20.78 16.63
C ALA A 240 -15.38 19.43 17.19
N ALA A 241 -15.83 19.11 18.38
CA ALA A 241 -15.69 17.79 18.97
C ALA A 241 -16.46 16.76 18.14
N ALA A 242 -15.87 15.56 17.97
CA ALA A 242 -16.55 14.40 17.40
C ALA A 242 -16.90 13.42 18.55
N PRO A 243 -18.03 13.60 19.25
CA PRO A 243 -18.39 12.75 20.36
C PRO A 243 -18.80 11.36 19.90
N TYR A 244 -18.81 10.39 20.81
CA TYR A 244 -19.63 9.19 20.60
C TYR A 244 -21.08 9.62 20.42
N LEU A 245 -21.81 8.93 19.54
CA LEU A 245 -23.15 9.36 19.14
C LEU A 245 -24.12 8.17 19.14
N TYR A 246 -25.24 8.31 19.85
CA TYR A 246 -26.41 7.49 19.63
C TYR A 246 -27.19 8.03 18.43
N GLY A 247 -26.93 7.47 17.23
CA GLY A 247 -27.48 8.08 16.04
C GLY A 247 -27.10 7.37 14.75
N LEU A 248 -27.04 8.19 13.70
CA LEU A 248 -26.80 7.79 12.32
C LEU A 248 -25.63 8.59 11.75
N GLU A 249 -24.80 7.95 10.96
CA GLU A 249 -23.79 8.56 10.09
C GLU A 249 -24.01 8.13 8.65
N TYR A 250 -23.93 9.08 7.71
CA TYR A 250 -23.89 8.80 6.27
C TYR A 250 -22.81 9.67 5.63
N ARG A 251 -21.88 9.04 4.89
CA ARG A 251 -20.72 9.76 4.34
C ARG A 251 -20.21 9.13 3.05
N SER A 252 -19.50 9.93 2.28
CA SER A 252 -18.64 9.41 1.20
C SER A 252 -17.47 8.62 1.80
N SER A 253 -17.10 7.51 1.17
CA SER A 253 -15.99 6.67 1.60
C SER A 253 -15.07 6.35 0.44
N TYR A 254 -13.79 6.20 0.75
CA TYR A 254 -12.79 5.68 -0.17
C TYR A 254 -12.35 4.25 0.19
N ASN A 255 -12.81 3.70 1.32
CA ASN A 255 -12.34 2.41 1.80
C ASN A 255 -12.66 1.27 0.82
N SER A 256 -13.87 1.28 0.26
CA SER A 256 -14.32 0.26 -0.70
C SER A 256 -13.91 0.54 -2.15
N ARG A 257 -12.83 1.30 -2.37
CA ARG A 257 -12.33 1.65 -3.70
C ARG A 257 -10.98 1.02 -3.98
N THR A 258 -10.81 0.50 -5.19
CA THR A 258 -9.55 -0.09 -5.68
C THR A 258 -8.67 0.91 -6.43
N ASP A 259 -9.27 1.98 -6.97
CA ASP A 259 -8.58 2.97 -7.79
C ASP A 259 -7.69 3.94 -6.99
N ASN A 260 -7.56 3.75 -5.68
CA ASN A 260 -6.73 4.56 -4.79
C ASN A 260 -6.92 6.07 -4.96
N ARG A 261 -8.10 6.53 -5.37
CA ARG A 261 -8.35 7.94 -5.67
C ARG A 261 -8.00 8.90 -4.55
N GLN A 262 -8.16 8.48 -3.30
CA GLN A 262 -7.71 9.25 -2.14
C GLN A 262 -6.20 9.49 -2.13
N GLN A 263 -5.43 8.63 -2.79
CA GLN A 263 -3.98 8.71 -2.93
C GLN A 263 -3.57 9.33 -4.27
N GLN A 264 -4.51 9.57 -5.18
CA GLN A 264 -4.19 10.19 -6.45
C GLN A 264 -3.85 11.67 -6.31
N GLY A 265 -2.81 12.09 -7.02
CA GLY A 265 -2.42 13.47 -7.16
C GLY A 265 -3.21 14.22 -8.24
N ALA A 266 -2.61 15.28 -8.79
CA ALA A 266 -3.11 15.93 -10.00
C ALA A 266 -3.20 14.90 -11.13
N PRO A 267 -4.25 14.95 -11.98
CA PRO A 267 -4.38 14.03 -13.10
C PRO A 267 -3.19 14.18 -14.05
N LEU A 268 -2.64 13.04 -14.45
CA LEU A 268 -1.55 12.96 -15.40
C LEU A 268 -2.05 12.22 -16.65
N GLU A 269 -2.40 12.99 -17.66
CA GLU A 269 -2.87 12.49 -18.94
C GLU A 269 -1.71 12.42 -19.94
N VAL A 270 -1.53 11.25 -20.56
CA VAL A 270 -0.49 11.00 -21.57
C VAL A 270 -1.13 10.52 -22.85
N ASN A 271 -0.82 11.17 -23.96
CA ASN A 271 -1.20 10.70 -25.28
C ASN A 271 -0.13 9.73 -25.80
N MET A 272 -0.55 8.51 -26.09
CA MET A 272 0.30 7.48 -26.68
C MET A 272 -0.10 7.25 -28.12
N PRO A 273 0.71 7.69 -29.11
CA PRO A 273 0.40 7.41 -30.52
C PRO A 273 0.52 5.90 -30.86
N LEU A 274 1.36 5.18 -30.14
CA LEU A 274 1.57 3.74 -30.24
C LEU A 274 1.53 3.13 -28.84
N ARG A 275 1.24 1.83 -28.75
CA ARG A 275 1.46 1.07 -27.51
C ARG A 275 2.93 1.16 -27.09
N GLY A 276 3.18 1.39 -25.82
CA GLY A 276 4.53 1.55 -25.35
C GLY A 276 4.64 1.85 -23.87
N ARG A 277 5.82 2.23 -23.43
CA ARG A 277 6.15 2.48 -22.03
C ARG A 277 6.18 3.98 -21.74
N VAL A 278 5.55 4.36 -20.64
CA VAL A 278 5.63 5.71 -20.07
C VAL A 278 6.45 5.67 -18.79
N GLU A 279 7.36 6.61 -18.65
CA GLU A 279 8.22 6.78 -17.48
C GLU A 279 8.03 8.17 -16.89
N VAL A 280 7.88 8.24 -15.56
CA VAL A 280 7.72 9.50 -14.83
C VAL A 280 8.95 9.72 -13.95
N TYR A 281 9.60 10.87 -14.15
CA TYR A 281 10.81 11.26 -13.45
C TYR A 281 10.60 12.48 -12.58
N ARG A 282 11.37 12.58 -11.50
CA ARG A 282 11.55 13.76 -10.69
C ARG A 282 13.04 13.97 -10.43
N ASP A 283 13.57 15.13 -10.78
CA ASP A 283 14.99 15.47 -10.58
C ASP A 283 15.95 14.39 -11.15
N GLY A 284 15.61 13.80 -12.32
CA GLY A 284 16.36 12.73 -12.98
C GLY A 284 16.18 11.33 -12.36
N ARG A 285 15.39 11.18 -11.28
CA ARG A 285 15.08 9.90 -10.65
C ARG A 285 13.77 9.35 -11.18
N LEU A 286 13.77 8.11 -11.66
CA LEU A 286 12.56 7.39 -12.07
C LEU A 286 11.66 7.14 -10.84
N LEU A 287 10.41 7.58 -10.92
CA LEU A 287 9.39 7.39 -9.89
C LEU A 287 8.40 6.30 -10.25
N HIS A 288 8.03 6.21 -11.54
CA HIS A 288 7.00 5.28 -12.04
C HIS A 288 7.31 4.89 -13.48
N SER A 289 6.97 3.67 -13.84
CA SER A 289 7.05 3.16 -15.21
C SER A 289 5.89 2.20 -15.45
N GLU A 290 5.15 2.42 -16.54
CA GLU A 290 3.96 1.66 -16.89
C GLU A 290 3.88 1.44 -18.39
N LEU A 291 3.36 0.26 -18.82
CA LEU A 291 3.09 -0.06 -20.22
C LEU A 291 1.66 0.36 -20.54
N LEU A 292 1.50 1.25 -21.51
CA LEU A 292 0.21 1.82 -21.90
C LEU A 292 -0.16 1.43 -23.33
N GLU A 293 -1.45 1.28 -23.58
CA GLU A 293 -2.01 1.12 -24.90
C GLU A 293 -2.03 2.47 -25.63
N ALA A 294 -2.18 2.43 -26.96
CA ALA A 294 -2.36 3.65 -27.74
C ALA A 294 -3.64 4.41 -27.36
N GLY A 295 -3.56 5.72 -27.42
CA GLY A 295 -4.66 6.64 -27.10
C GLY A 295 -4.34 7.57 -25.93
N ASN A 296 -5.37 8.27 -25.43
CA ASN A 296 -5.27 9.12 -24.26
C ASN A 296 -5.40 8.27 -23.00
N GLN A 297 -4.34 8.20 -22.23
CA GLN A 297 -4.24 7.38 -21.01
C GLN A 297 -4.11 8.28 -19.79
N LEU A 298 -4.85 7.95 -18.74
CA LEU A 298 -4.70 8.58 -17.43
C LEU A 298 -3.86 7.66 -16.55
N LEU A 299 -2.65 8.13 -16.18
CA LEU A 299 -1.75 7.36 -15.33
C LEU A 299 -2.29 7.23 -13.90
N ASP A 300 -2.02 6.08 -13.29
CA ASP A 300 -2.22 5.92 -11.85
C ASP A 300 -1.13 6.66 -11.06
N THR A 301 -1.50 7.80 -10.49
CA THR A 301 -0.60 8.63 -9.68
C THR A 301 -0.55 8.21 -8.22
N SER A 302 -1.24 7.13 -7.82
CA SER A 302 -1.26 6.62 -6.44
C SER A 302 0.11 6.18 -5.95
N THR A 303 0.97 5.73 -6.84
CA THR A 303 2.34 5.29 -6.54
C THR A 303 3.34 6.45 -6.42
N LEU A 304 3.00 7.63 -6.96
CA LEU A 304 3.87 8.78 -6.91
C LEU A 304 3.98 9.35 -5.48
N PRO A 305 5.15 9.86 -5.05
CA PRO A 305 5.33 10.45 -3.73
C PRO A 305 4.40 11.62 -3.48
N GLY A 306 3.97 11.79 -2.22
CA GLY A 306 3.23 12.98 -1.78
C GLY A 306 4.06 14.24 -1.88
N GLY A 307 3.41 15.38 -2.12
CA GLY A 307 4.01 16.70 -2.25
C GLY A 307 3.55 17.44 -3.50
N ALA A 308 4.19 18.56 -3.76
CA ALA A 308 3.96 19.38 -4.96
C ALA A 308 5.32 19.63 -5.62
N TYR A 309 5.47 19.18 -6.87
CA TYR A 309 6.74 19.22 -7.59
C TYR A 309 6.53 19.12 -9.11
N GLU A 310 7.55 19.42 -9.89
CA GLU A 310 7.55 19.16 -11.32
C GLU A 310 7.95 17.72 -11.61
N ILE A 311 7.27 17.11 -12.55
CA ILE A 311 7.57 15.79 -13.09
C ILE A 311 7.91 15.92 -14.56
N GLU A 312 8.83 15.10 -15.00
CA GLU A 312 9.16 14.89 -16.40
C GLU A 312 8.59 13.55 -16.84
N VAL A 313 7.76 13.57 -17.85
CA VAL A 313 7.13 12.39 -18.44
C VAL A 313 7.81 12.09 -19.76
N ARG A 314 8.27 10.86 -19.93
CA ARG A 314 8.87 10.34 -21.15
C ARG A 314 8.09 9.14 -21.64
N SER A 315 7.75 9.10 -22.91
CA SER A 315 7.09 7.98 -23.53
C SER A 315 7.99 7.34 -24.59
N PHE A 316 7.92 6.03 -24.68
CA PHE A 316 8.70 5.18 -25.58
C PHE A 316 7.77 4.17 -26.23
N ASP A 317 8.03 3.78 -27.47
CA ASP A 317 7.37 2.64 -28.10
C ASP A 317 7.86 1.29 -27.49
N GLU A 318 7.27 0.18 -27.93
CA GLU A 318 7.67 -1.16 -27.47
C GLU A 318 9.12 -1.51 -27.80
N SER A 319 9.71 -0.89 -28.82
CA SER A 319 11.13 -1.07 -29.19
C SER A 319 12.09 -0.16 -28.42
N GLY A 320 11.57 0.69 -27.52
CA GLY A 320 12.36 1.61 -26.70
C GLY A 320 12.68 2.93 -27.39
N ARG A 321 12.09 3.23 -28.56
CA ARG A 321 12.30 4.53 -29.23
C ARG A 321 11.49 5.61 -28.55
N PRO A 322 12.04 6.81 -28.35
CA PRO A 322 11.32 7.91 -27.73
C PRO A 322 10.20 8.41 -28.62
N LEU A 323 8.99 8.58 -28.03
CA LEU A 323 7.82 9.15 -28.68
C LEU A 323 7.64 10.61 -28.28
N ALA A 324 7.56 10.90 -26.99
CA ALA A 324 7.34 12.25 -26.47
C ALA A 324 8.04 12.46 -25.13
N GLN A 325 8.33 13.74 -24.81
CA GLN A 325 8.86 14.16 -23.51
C GLN A 325 8.27 15.53 -23.16
N PHE A 326 7.72 15.66 -21.94
CA PHE A 326 7.19 16.94 -21.44
C PHE A 326 7.32 17.04 -19.93
N THR A 327 7.21 18.24 -19.40
CA THR A 327 7.19 18.52 -17.97
C THR A 327 5.82 19.02 -17.55
N GLN A 328 5.36 18.57 -16.38
CA GLN A 328 4.08 18.96 -15.80
C GLN A 328 4.21 19.20 -14.30
N PHE A 329 3.47 20.18 -13.78
CA PHE A 329 3.29 20.34 -12.34
C PHE A 329 2.42 19.22 -11.79
N PHE A 330 2.87 18.60 -10.71
CA PHE A 330 2.17 17.54 -10.01
C PHE A 330 1.98 17.89 -8.53
N ALA A 331 0.78 17.67 -8.01
CA ALA A 331 0.47 17.87 -6.60
C ALA A 331 -0.32 16.67 -6.07
N LYS A 332 0.17 16.10 -4.96
CA LYS A 332 -0.49 15.02 -4.22
C LYS A 332 -0.45 15.34 -2.73
N ASP A 333 -1.60 15.55 -2.13
CA ASP A 333 -1.75 15.82 -0.70
C ASP A 333 -2.97 15.05 -0.18
N ALA A 334 -2.78 14.22 0.84
CA ALA A 334 -3.83 13.38 1.42
C ALA A 334 -5.02 14.20 2.00
N ARG A 335 -4.83 15.49 2.25
CA ARG A 335 -5.88 16.41 2.74
C ARG A 335 -6.70 17.04 1.62
N LEU A 336 -6.25 16.94 0.35
CA LEU A 336 -7.04 17.37 -0.79
C LEU A 336 -7.98 16.24 -1.20
N PRO A 337 -9.27 16.52 -1.48
CA PRO A 337 -10.17 15.56 -2.09
C PRO A 337 -9.62 15.05 -3.43
N ALA A 338 -10.07 13.87 -3.86
CA ALA A 338 -9.75 13.36 -5.19
C ALA A 338 -10.23 14.34 -6.28
N PRO A 339 -9.52 14.46 -7.40
CA PRO A 339 -9.92 15.34 -8.49
C PRO A 339 -11.35 15.06 -9.00
N GLY A 340 -12.15 16.12 -9.14
CA GLY A 340 -13.51 16.02 -9.68
C GLY A 340 -14.58 15.46 -8.74
N GLU A 341 -14.23 15.06 -7.52
CA GLU A 341 -15.16 14.46 -6.56
C GLU A 341 -15.53 15.39 -5.41
N TRP A 342 -16.75 15.20 -4.90
CA TRP A 342 -17.20 15.75 -3.65
C TRP A 342 -17.00 14.77 -2.53
N ARG A 343 -16.39 15.22 -1.43
CA ARG A 343 -16.44 14.54 -0.14
C ARG A 343 -17.53 15.17 0.71
N TRP A 344 -18.28 14.34 1.40
CA TRP A 344 -19.33 14.81 2.28
C TRP A 344 -19.54 13.86 3.45
N SER A 345 -20.06 14.38 4.56
CA SER A 345 -20.48 13.63 5.73
C SER A 345 -21.70 14.28 6.36
N LEU A 346 -22.59 13.45 6.90
CA LEU A 346 -23.76 13.86 7.66
C LEU A 346 -23.90 12.96 8.87
N GLN A 347 -24.12 13.54 10.03
CA GLN A 347 -24.28 12.87 11.31
C GLN A 347 -25.50 13.43 12.02
N LEU A 348 -26.30 12.57 12.63
CA LEU A 348 -27.51 12.92 13.36
C LEU A 348 -27.67 12.01 14.57
N GLY A 349 -27.83 12.55 15.77
CA GLY A 349 -28.08 11.77 16.96
C GLY A 349 -27.93 12.55 18.25
N ARG A 350 -27.82 11.82 19.36
CA ARG A 350 -27.54 12.37 20.69
C ARG A 350 -26.10 12.06 21.08
N PRO A 351 -25.29 13.04 21.48
CA PRO A 351 -23.96 12.81 22.01
C PRO A 351 -24.01 11.83 23.19
N ALA A 352 -23.08 10.87 23.19
CA ALA A 352 -22.96 9.87 24.25
C ALA A 352 -21.76 10.24 25.14
N GLN A 353 -22.00 10.32 26.42
CA GLN A 353 -20.99 10.56 27.45
C GLN A 353 -20.60 9.23 28.10
N LEU A 354 -19.33 8.92 28.10
CA LEU A 354 -18.81 7.76 28.81
C LEU A 354 -19.03 7.95 30.31
N SER A 355 -19.59 6.96 30.96
CA SER A 355 -19.87 6.92 32.39
C SER A 355 -19.31 5.63 32.98
N LYS A 356 -19.32 5.49 34.30
CA LYS A 356 -18.94 4.22 34.95
C LYS A 356 -19.92 3.06 34.70
N ASP A 357 -21.04 3.35 34.05
CA ASP A 357 -22.04 2.35 33.67
C ASP A 357 -21.65 1.64 32.37
N LEU A 358 -22.14 0.43 32.16
CA LEU A 358 -21.86 -0.36 30.96
C LEU A 358 -22.21 0.38 29.66
N MET A 359 -23.31 1.13 29.66
CA MET A 359 -23.74 1.90 28.48
C MET A 359 -23.51 3.40 28.73
N PRO A 360 -22.89 4.13 27.77
CA PRO A 360 -22.78 5.58 27.86
C PRO A 360 -24.13 6.26 28.03
N THR A 361 -24.17 7.34 28.78
CA THR A 361 -25.39 8.14 28.95
C THR A 361 -25.57 9.08 27.76
N ALA A 362 -26.79 9.16 27.22
CA ALA A 362 -27.09 10.09 26.14
C ALA A 362 -27.26 11.51 26.72
N ALA A 363 -26.60 12.50 26.10
CA ALA A 363 -26.84 13.91 26.41
C ALA A 363 -28.29 14.33 26.10
N GLY A 364 -28.78 15.39 26.76
CA GLY A 364 -30.12 15.90 26.52
C GLY A 364 -30.36 16.37 25.09
N ASP A 365 -29.38 17.02 24.50
CA ASP A 365 -29.47 17.73 23.22
C ASP A 365 -29.24 16.81 22.02
N TYR A 366 -29.93 17.07 20.90
CA TYR A 366 -29.62 16.46 19.61
C TYR A 366 -28.47 17.19 18.92
N LEU A 367 -27.62 16.45 18.26
CA LEU A 367 -26.57 16.93 17.41
C LEU A 367 -26.87 16.61 15.94
N VAL A 368 -26.80 17.63 15.10
CA VAL A 368 -26.75 17.53 13.65
C VAL A 368 -25.42 18.12 13.20
N SER A 369 -24.62 17.35 12.48
CA SER A 369 -23.38 17.87 11.91
C SER A 369 -23.15 17.34 10.49
N GLY A 370 -22.48 18.16 9.68
CA GLY A 370 -22.19 17.80 8.32
C GLY A 370 -21.08 18.62 7.72
N GLY A 371 -20.53 18.13 6.63
CA GLY A 371 -19.47 18.84 5.93
C GLY A 371 -19.34 18.43 4.48
N LEU A 372 -18.76 19.31 3.72
CA LEU A 372 -18.49 19.17 2.29
C LEU A 372 -17.05 19.59 2.00
N ALA A 373 -16.37 18.88 1.12
CA ALA A 373 -15.08 19.29 0.58
C ALA A 373 -14.98 18.99 -0.91
N ARG A 374 -14.27 19.84 -1.63
CA ARG A 374 -14.01 19.67 -3.06
C ARG A 374 -12.66 20.21 -3.46
N ARG A 375 -11.99 19.54 -4.36
CA ARG A 375 -10.81 20.05 -5.04
C ARG A 375 -11.26 20.97 -6.16
N ILE A 376 -10.85 22.24 -6.11
CA ILE A 376 -11.27 23.29 -7.09
C ILE A 376 -10.19 23.59 -8.11
N HIS A 377 -8.94 23.19 -7.82
CA HIS A 377 -7.78 23.32 -8.69
C HIS A 377 -6.81 22.19 -8.37
N ASP A 378 -5.88 21.85 -9.27
CA ASP A 378 -4.89 20.78 -9.05
C ASP A 378 -4.05 20.96 -7.78
N SER A 379 -3.86 22.18 -7.36
CA SER A 379 -3.14 22.56 -6.16
C SER A 379 -4.02 23.06 -5.00
N ALA A 380 -5.36 23.15 -5.18
CA ALA A 380 -6.24 23.79 -4.19
C ALA A 380 -7.54 23.04 -3.97
N GLY A 381 -7.97 22.96 -2.70
CA GLY A 381 -9.25 22.45 -2.28
C GLY A 381 -9.90 23.38 -1.25
N VAL A 382 -11.22 23.29 -1.15
CA VAL A 382 -12.03 24.02 -0.17
C VAL A 382 -12.90 23.05 0.61
N PHE A 383 -13.23 23.42 1.85
CA PHE A 383 -14.17 22.67 2.67
C PHE A 383 -15.07 23.62 3.45
N ALA A 384 -16.26 23.15 3.78
CA ALA A 384 -17.17 23.78 4.71
C ALA A 384 -17.77 22.72 5.62
N SER A 385 -17.93 23.03 6.89
CA SER A 385 -18.60 22.18 7.87
C SER A 385 -19.52 23.01 8.76
N ALA A 386 -20.62 22.38 9.14
CA ALA A 386 -21.58 22.97 10.08
C ALA A 386 -21.98 21.94 11.12
N ALA A 387 -22.17 22.39 12.35
CA ALA A 387 -22.73 21.56 13.40
C ALA A 387 -23.71 22.40 14.25
N ALA A 388 -24.75 21.76 14.72
CA ALA A 388 -25.77 22.39 15.52
C ALA A 388 -26.27 21.45 16.63
N THR A 389 -26.43 21.99 17.84
CA THR A 389 -27.21 21.43 18.93
C THR A 389 -28.35 22.39 19.24
N GLU A 390 -29.17 22.06 20.21
CA GLU A 390 -30.22 23.00 20.69
C GLU A 390 -29.62 24.30 21.21
N THR A 391 -28.39 24.28 21.67
CA THR A 391 -27.75 25.38 22.38
C THR A 391 -26.60 26.02 21.64
N GLU A 392 -25.94 25.30 20.73
CA GLU A 392 -24.78 25.77 19.95
C GLU A 392 -24.96 25.52 18.46
N GLN A 393 -24.53 26.47 17.66
CA GLN A 393 -24.46 26.34 16.20
C GLN A 393 -23.13 26.89 15.74
N LEU A 394 -22.48 26.20 14.84
CA LEU A 394 -21.22 26.65 14.27
C LEU A 394 -21.17 26.42 12.76
N LEU A 395 -20.41 27.25 12.10
CA LEU A 395 -20.02 27.13 10.71
C LEU A 395 -18.52 27.34 10.61
N GLU A 396 -17.84 26.42 9.97
CA GLU A 396 -16.42 26.51 9.63
C GLU A 396 -16.24 26.42 8.13
N VAL A 397 -15.40 27.30 7.57
CA VAL A 397 -14.98 27.29 6.18
C VAL A 397 -13.47 27.32 6.11
N GLY A 398 -12.90 26.57 5.17
CA GLY A 398 -11.46 26.54 5.02
C GLY A 398 -11.01 26.15 3.63
N ALA A 399 -9.73 26.29 3.41
CA ALA A 399 -9.07 25.99 2.16
C ALA A 399 -7.74 25.26 2.40
N ARG A 400 -7.28 24.56 1.41
CA ARG A 400 -5.94 23.95 1.34
C ARG A 400 -5.31 24.34 0.01
N TRP A 401 -4.13 24.93 0.05
CA TRP A 401 -3.35 25.28 -1.13
C TRP A 401 -1.94 24.71 -1.01
N VAL A 402 -1.47 24.05 -2.06
CA VAL A 402 -0.19 23.33 -2.08
C VAL A 402 0.58 23.72 -3.33
N THR A 403 1.83 24.12 -3.14
CA THR A 403 2.80 24.41 -4.22
C THR A 403 4.08 23.61 -3.98
N PRO A 404 5.08 23.58 -4.87
CA PRO A 404 6.36 22.90 -4.65
C PRO A 404 7.08 23.31 -3.37
N PHE A 405 6.92 24.57 -2.96
CA PHE A 405 7.66 25.15 -1.84
C PHE A 405 6.81 25.46 -0.63
N VAL A 406 5.49 25.64 -0.81
CA VAL A 406 4.60 26.16 0.24
C VAL A 406 3.30 25.38 0.24
N ALA A 407 2.86 24.95 1.42
CA ALA A 407 1.52 24.43 1.65
C ALA A 407 0.85 25.23 2.77
N ILE A 408 -0.35 25.76 2.53
CA ILE A 408 -1.12 26.59 3.47
C ILE A 408 -2.51 26.02 3.63
N SER A 409 -3.00 25.98 4.89
CA SER A 409 -4.38 25.58 5.20
C SER A 409 -4.97 26.59 6.18
N PRO A 410 -5.68 27.62 5.73
CA PRO A 410 -6.50 28.48 6.57
C PRO A 410 -7.87 27.85 6.82
N SER A 411 -8.42 28.05 8.02
CA SER A 411 -9.85 27.89 8.30
C SER A 411 -10.34 28.96 9.25
N LEU A 412 -11.60 29.31 9.11
CA LEU A 412 -12.32 30.30 9.90
C LEU A 412 -13.60 29.67 10.47
N LEU A 413 -13.82 29.87 11.76
CA LEU A 413 -14.99 29.40 12.48
C LEU A 413 -15.82 30.62 12.95
N GLN A 414 -17.11 30.51 12.82
CA GLN A 414 -18.09 31.41 13.38
C GLN A 414 -19.20 30.63 14.07
N THR A 415 -19.58 31.04 15.27
CA THR A 415 -20.74 30.49 16.01
C THR A 415 -21.91 31.47 16.02
N ALA A 416 -23.11 30.97 16.28
CA ALA A 416 -24.31 31.83 16.38
C ALA A 416 -24.29 32.75 17.59
N ASP A 417 -23.60 32.39 18.67
CA ASP A 417 -23.42 33.23 19.89
C ASP A 417 -22.31 34.28 19.72
N GLY A 418 -21.70 34.39 18.53
CA GLY A 418 -20.71 35.38 18.18
C GLY A 418 -19.27 35.01 18.41
N ARG A 419 -18.95 33.79 18.93
CA ARG A 419 -17.58 33.31 19.09
C ARG A 419 -16.91 33.14 17.73
N GLN A 420 -15.65 33.46 17.68
CA GLN A 420 -14.83 33.31 16.48
C GLN A 420 -13.64 32.37 16.74
N GLY A 421 -13.26 31.67 15.70
CA GLY A 421 -12.05 30.84 15.69
C GLY A 421 -11.33 30.94 14.36
N HIS A 422 -10.02 30.76 14.39
CA HIS A 422 -9.24 30.61 13.17
C HIS A 422 -8.11 29.60 13.36
N ARG A 423 -7.80 28.93 12.29
CA ARG A 423 -6.65 28.04 12.23
C ARG A 423 -5.85 28.34 10.97
N LEU A 424 -4.55 28.45 11.13
CA LEU A 424 -3.62 28.57 10.01
C LEU A 424 -2.52 27.52 10.17
N THR A 425 -2.32 26.70 9.15
CA THR A 425 -1.17 25.82 9.07
C THR A 425 -0.39 26.17 7.84
N ALA A 426 0.90 26.39 7.97
CA ALA A 426 1.81 26.72 6.87
C ALA A 426 3.03 25.82 6.93
N GLN A 427 3.41 25.29 5.80
CA GLN A 427 4.63 24.50 5.61
C GLN A 427 5.42 25.09 4.46
N VAL A 428 6.68 25.40 4.68
CA VAL A 428 7.62 25.85 3.65
C VAL A 428 8.76 24.86 3.55
N THR A 429 9.00 24.33 2.36
CA THR A 429 10.10 23.40 2.09
C THR A 429 10.97 23.97 0.98
N THR A 430 12.19 24.27 1.31
CA THR A 430 13.21 24.75 0.36
C THR A 430 14.42 23.81 0.37
N PRO A 431 15.34 23.88 -0.57
CA PRO A 431 16.58 23.12 -0.50
C PRO A 431 17.43 23.42 0.74
N TRP A 432 17.23 24.57 1.36
CA TRP A 432 18.07 25.03 2.47
C TRP A 432 17.47 24.89 3.83
N PHE A 433 16.15 24.93 3.95
CA PHE A 433 15.44 24.80 5.24
C PHE A 433 14.01 24.29 5.04
N ARG A 434 13.46 23.74 6.11
CA ARG A 434 12.05 23.38 6.26
C ARG A 434 11.48 24.17 7.42
N LEU A 435 10.35 24.81 7.18
CA LEU A 435 9.59 25.55 8.20
C LEU A 435 8.18 24.97 8.27
N ASN A 436 7.72 24.64 9.47
CA ASN A 436 6.32 24.32 9.73
C ASN A 436 5.84 25.30 10.80
N ALA A 437 4.69 25.90 10.58
CA ALA A 437 4.06 26.80 11.53
C ALA A 437 2.56 26.52 11.58
N SER A 438 1.99 26.54 12.77
CA SER A 438 0.54 26.46 12.96
C SER A 438 0.11 27.37 14.10
N GLU A 439 -0.98 28.06 13.88
CA GLU A 439 -1.72 28.79 14.90
C GLU A 439 -3.17 28.31 14.88
N SER A 440 -3.71 28.03 16.07
CA SER A 440 -5.12 27.72 16.27
C SER A 440 -5.62 28.61 17.41
N TYR A 441 -6.69 29.31 17.17
CA TYR A 441 -7.31 30.19 18.11
C TYR A 441 -8.81 29.92 18.15
N LEU A 442 -9.37 29.88 19.36
CA LEU A 442 -10.79 29.82 19.63
C LEU A 442 -11.10 30.81 20.75
N GLU A 443 -12.06 31.68 20.53
CA GLU A 443 -12.50 32.63 21.50
C GLU A 443 -13.23 31.97 22.69
N ASN A 444 -13.09 32.52 23.88
CA ASN A 444 -13.74 32.01 25.08
C ASN A 444 -15.27 32.12 25.03
N ALA A 445 -15.97 31.16 25.63
CA ALA A 445 -17.41 31.30 25.85
C ALA A 445 -17.70 32.46 26.83
N GLN A 446 -18.66 33.31 26.48
CA GLN A 446 -19.07 34.42 27.33
C GLN A 446 -19.97 33.99 28.50
N LYS A 447 -20.53 32.79 28.47
CA LYS A 447 -21.45 32.25 29.49
C LYS A 447 -20.92 30.96 30.06
N THR A 448 -20.86 30.84 31.38
CA THR A 448 -20.63 29.59 32.10
C THR A 448 -21.83 28.66 31.84
N ARG A 449 -21.56 27.48 31.30
CA ARG A 449 -22.59 26.46 31.04
C ARG A 449 -22.81 25.58 32.27
N ALA A 450 -24.02 25.03 32.38
CA ALA A 450 -24.29 23.94 33.31
C ALA A 450 -23.45 22.71 32.94
N ALA A 451 -22.91 22.03 33.93
CA ALA A 451 -21.98 20.88 33.76
C ALA A 451 -22.57 19.67 32.97
N ASP A 452 -23.90 19.65 32.80
CA ASP A 452 -24.63 18.51 32.24
C ASP A 452 -24.86 18.60 30.71
N ASN A 453 -24.47 19.69 30.04
CA ASN A 453 -24.75 19.88 28.63
C ASN A 453 -23.52 19.63 27.79
N PHE A 454 -23.69 18.81 26.73
CA PHE A 454 -22.66 18.60 25.72
C PHE A 454 -22.28 19.91 25.03
N SER A 455 -20.99 20.19 24.87
CA SER A 455 -20.48 21.34 24.14
C SER A 455 -19.79 20.93 22.85
N LEU A 456 -20.20 21.53 21.72
CA LEU A 456 -19.57 21.35 20.41
C LEU A 456 -18.13 21.87 20.38
N LEU A 457 -17.90 22.95 21.10
CA LEU A 457 -16.62 23.63 21.19
C LEU A 457 -16.16 23.58 22.65
N GLY A 458 -14.95 23.18 22.89
CA GLY A 458 -14.34 23.24 24.20
C GLY A 458 -14.06 24.67 24.68
N ARG A 459 -13.20 24.80 25.68
CA ARG A 459 -12.68 26.08 26.16
C ARG A 459 -12.04 26.86 25.02
N GLY A 460 -12.08 28.17 25.10
CA GLY A 460 -11.24 29.01 24.29
C GLY A 460 -9.77 28.70 24.52
N PHE A 461 -9.00 28.71 23.48
CA PHE A 461 -7.58 28.48 23.56
C PHE A 461 -6.83 29.19 22.45
N ARG A 462 -5.55 29.40 22.68
CA ARG A 462 -4.61 29.79 21.64
C ARG A 462 -3.43 28.84 21.66
N GLN A 463 -3.18 28.20 20.56
CA GLN A 463 -2.06 27.29 20.41
C GLN A 463 -1.23 27.71 19.21
N ARG A 464 0.07 27.86 19.42
CA ARG A 464 1.05 28.19 18.40
C ARG A 464 2.14 27.15 18.41
N ASN A 465 2.48 26.62 17.24
CA ASN A 465 3.61 25.74 17.06
C ASN A 465 4.40 26.22 15.84
N ALA A 466 5.71 26.26 15.96
CA ALA A 466 6.61 26.51 14.86
C ALA A 466 7.82 25.60 14.97
N SER A 467 8.29 25.10 13.84
CA SER A 467 9.55 24.37 13.77
C SER A 467 10.30 24.76 12.50
N ALA A 468 11.58 25.02 12.66
CA ALA A 468 12.49 25.27 11.56
C ALA A 468 13.64 24.28 11.61
N SER A 469 13.94 23.63 10.51
CA SER A 469 15.07 22.68 10.44
C SER A 469 15.94 22.95 9.22
N ARG A 470 17.25 22.78 9.40
CA ARG A 470 18.26 22.94 8.37
C ARG A 470 19.37 21.92 8.54
N GLU A 471 19.94 21.48 7.44
CA GLU A 471 21.19 20.74 7.46
C GLU A 471 22.34 21.69 7.77
N PHE A 472 23.14 21.35 8.77
CA PHE A 472 24.26 22.15 9.23
C PHE A 472 25.37 21.22 9.74
N TRP A 473 26.60 21.37 9.21
CA TRP A 473 27.78 20.61 9.66
C TRP A 473 27.59 19.08 9.65
N ASP A 474 27.09 18.52 8.55
CA ASP A 474 26.73 17.10 8.38
C ASP A 474 25.72 16.58 9.45
N GLY A 475 25.02 17.48 10.06
CA GLY A 475 23.96 17.22 11.03
C GLY A 475 22.71 18.02 10.72
N GLN A 476 21.68 17.85 11.51
CA GLN A 476 20.43 18.58 11.43
C GLN A 476 20.30 19.50 12.65
N LEU A 477 20.14 20.78 12.37
CA LEU A 477 19.76 21.79 13.35
C LEU A 477 18.26 22.02 13.28
N THR A 478 17.57 21.93 14.42
CA THR A 478 16.12 22.12 14.51
C THR A 478 15.80 23.08 15.66
N LEU A 479 15.05 24.11 15.33
CA LEU A 479 14.43 25.01 16.31
C LEU A 479 12.94 24.68 16.38
N ARG A 480 12.41 24.50 17.58
CA ARG A 480 10.99 24.28 17.85
C ARG A 480 10.48 25.32 18.84
N TYR A 481 9.32 25.83 18.56
CA TYR A 481 8.55 26.73 19.43
C TYR A 481 7.14 26.16 19.59
N SER A 482 6.66 26.10 20.79
CA SER A 482 5.30 25.69 21.13
C SER A 482 4.79 26.56 22.25
N SER A 483 3.59 27.08 22.09
CA SER A 483 2.91 27.88 23.11
C SER A 483 1.44 27.48 23.16
N ARG A 484 0.91 27.32 24.36
CA ARG A 484 -0.48 26.99 24.60
C ARG A 484 -1.03 27.83 25.73
N GLU A 485 -2.07 28.58 25.43
CA GLU A 485 -2.79 29.42 26.37
C GLU A 485 -4.26 28.96 26.42
N PHE A 486 -4.80 28.73 27.60
CA PHE A 486 -6.22 28.44 27.78
C PHE A 486 -6.89 29.69 28.34
N GLY A 487 -8.06 30.00 27.80
CA GLY A 487 -8.86 31.14 28.29
C GLY A 487 -9.83 30.74 29.39
N GLY A 488 -9.86 31.52 30.46
CA GLY A 488 -10.85 31.47 31.51
C GLY A 488 -10.58 30.47 32.65
N ALA A 489 -10.89 30.85 33.89
CA ALA A 489 -10.89 29.91 35.02
C ALA A 489 -12.06 28.92 34.87
N PHE A 490 -11.74 27.65 34.74
CA PHE A 490 -12.72 26.58 34.85
C PHE A 490 -12.77 26.15 36.30
N VAL A 491 -13.89 26.19 36.86
CA VAL A 491 -14.18 25.47 38.10
C VAL A 491 -14.54 24.07 37.68
N GLU A 492 -13.62 23.13 37.79
CA GLU A 492 -13.96 21.72 37.68
C GLU A 492 -14.76 21.33 38.90
N PRO A 493 -15.92 20.65 38.72
CA PRO A 493 -16.54 19.97 39.84
C PRO A 493 -15.71 18.72 40.19
N ASP A 494 -15.04 18.73 41.30
CA ASP A 494 -14.53 17.59 42.11
C ASP A 494 -13.83 16.44 41.39
N PHE A 495 -12.95 16.70 40.43
CA PHE A 495 -11.98 15.71 39.99
C PHE A 495 -10.58 16.32 40.02
N GLU A 496 -9.98 16.31 41.19
CA GLU A 496 -8.52 16.46 41.34
C GLU A 496 -7.82 15.22 40.74
N LEU A 497 -7.66 15.19 39.45
CA LEU A 497 -6.49 14.56 38.89
C LEU A 497 -5.35 15.56 39.04
N ASP A 498 -4.64 15.50 40.12
CA ASP A 498 -3.34 16.12 40.25
C ASP A 498 -2.35 15.41 39.31
N THR A 499 -2.58 15.58 38.02
CA THR A 499 -1.58 15.31 37.02
C THR A 499 -0.66 16.50 37.04
N GLY A 500 0.37 16.54 37.80
CA GLY A 500 1.41 17.58 37.91
C GLY A 500 1.95 18.14 36.56
N LEU A 501 1.15 18.17 35.55
CA LEU A 501 1.21 18.84 34.27
C LEU A 501 0.44 20.14 34.37
N GLU A 502 0.94 21.11 35.17
CA GLU A 502 0.71 22.50 34.84
C GLU A 502 1.07 22.66 33.38
N SER A 503 0.10 22.98 32.54
CA SER A 503 0.27 23.15 31.11
C SER A 503 1.37 24.18 30.88
N ALA A 504 2.55 23.72 30.51
CA ALA A 504 3.66 24.60 30.15
C ALA A 504 3.17 25.62 29.14
N GLY A 505 3.14 26.89 29.50
CA GLY A 505 2.68 27.94 28.64
C GLY A 505 3.50 28.08 27.39
N GLU A 506 4.81 27.97 27.49
CA GLU A 506 5.76 28.19 26.40
C GLU A 506 6.94 27.24 26.46
N LEU A 507 7.28 26.66 25.32
CA LEU A 507 8.45 25.79 25.15
C LEU A 507 9.25 26.20 23.91
N ILE A 508 10.52 26.51 24.10
CA ILE A 508 11.48 26.72 23.02
C ILE A 508 12.53 25.63 23.09
N THR A 509 12.84 24.97 21.97
CA THR A 509 13.88 23.93 21.90
C THR A 509 14.77 24.15 20.68
N LEU A 510 16.07 24.23 20.90
CA LEU A 510 17.10 24.19 19.88
C LEU A 510 17.82 22.85 19.97
N GLU A 511 17.78 22.06 18.90
CA GLU A 511 18.38 20.73 18.84
C GLU A 511 19.34 20.62 17.66
N TYR A 512 20.53 20.12 17.91
CA TYR A 512 21.47 19.70 16.87
C TYR A 512 21.72 18.21 17.00
N ARG A 513 21.49 17.48 15.89
CA ARG A 513 21.72 16.04 15.81
C ARG A 513 22.63 15.70 14.66
N ARG A 514 23.65 14.87 14.91
CA ARG A 514 24.62 14.42 13.91
C ARG A 514 24.92 12.94 14.04
N ASN A 515 24.98 12.24 12.92
CA ASN A 515 25.54 10.89 12.85
C ASN A 515 27.07 11.01 12.80
N ILE A 516 27.76 10.62 13.86
CA ILE A 516 29.24 10.71 13.98
C ILE A 516 29.94 9.45 13.49
N LEU A 517 29.20 8.32 13.45
CA LEU A 517 29.68 7.05 12.95
C LEU A 517 28.55 6.32 12.24
N ARG A 518 28.76 5.92 10.99
CA ARG A 518 27.80 5.11 10.24
C ARG A 518 28.53 4.15 9.32
N ASN A 519 28.44 2.85 9.64
CA ASN A 519 28.86 1.79 8.76
C ASN A 519 27.83 0.63 8.80
N ARG A 520 28.16 -0.52 8.21
CA ARG A 520 27.23 -1.64 8.10
C ARG A 520 26.72 -2.14 9.47
N ASN A 521 27.59 -2.17 10.49
CA ASN A 521 27.33 -2.78 11.79
C ASN A 521 27.24 -1.78 12.94
N TRP A 522 27.72 -0.55 12.72
CA TRP A 522 27.82 0.47 13.77
C TRP A 522 27.12 1.75 13.38
N LEU A 523 26.39 2.31 14.34
CA LEU A 523 25.77 3.63 14.24
C LEU A 523 26.13 4.42 15.50
N GLY A 524 26.63 5.65 15.34
CA GLY A 524 26.91 6.57 16.43
C GLY A 524 26.21 7.90 16.20
N ASP A 525 25.40 8.36 17.15
CA ASP A 525 24.62 9.58 17.10
C ASP A 525 25.02 10.52 18.22
N LEU A 526 25.25 11.79 17.89
CA LEU A 526 25.40 12.88 18.84
C LEU A 526 24.14 13.77 18.77
N THR A 527 23.57 14.07 19.94
CA THR A 527 22.47 15.04 20.05
C THR A 527 22.81 16.07 21.12
N LEU A 528 22.72 17.33 20.75
CA LEU A 528 22.84 18.47 21.64
C LEU A 528 21.50 19.22 21.59
N ALA A 529 20.90 19.46 22.74
CA ALA A 529 19.64 20.19 22.84
C ALA A 529 19.68 21.22 23.96
N HIS A 530 19.06 22.35 23.70
CA HIS A 530 18.77 23.35 24.71
C HIS A 530 17.26 23.66 24.62
N SER A 531 16.57 23.53 25.72
CA SER A 531 15.15 23.84 25.84
C SER A 531 14.89 24.78 27.00
N GLU A 532 13.93 25.66 26.82
CA GLU A 532 13.41 26.55 27.84
C GLU A 532 11.90 26.36 27.92
N ALA A 533 11.42 25.93 29.08
CA ALA A 533 10.01 25.71 29.36
C ALA A 533 9.59 26.66 30.49
N ASP A 534 8.72 27.61 30.17
CA ASP A 534 8.24 28.64 31.13
C ASP A 534 9.39 29.31 31.91
N GLY A 535 10.44 29.68 31.18
CA GLY A 535 11.63 30.32 31.74
C GLY A 535 12.61 29.40 32.46
N ARG A 536 12.36 28.09 32.50
CA ARG A 536 13.29 27.09 33.10
C ARG A 536 14.18 26.45 32.02
N PRO A 537 15.48 26.70 32.03
CA PRO A 537 16.39 26.18 31.02
C PRO A 537 16.80 24.73 31.32
N LEU A 538 16.87 23.92 30.27
CA LEU A 538 17.41 22.56 30.27
C LEU A 538 18.35 22.38 29.08
N SER A 539 19.60 22.05 29.32
CA SER A 539 20.58 21.72 28.29
C SER A 539 20.93 20.25 28.35
N THR A 540 20.87 19.56 27.22
CA THR A 540 21.15 18.13 27.13
C THR A 540 22.23 17.85 26.09
N ALA A 541 23.19 17.02 26.43
CA ALA A 541 24.13 16.42 25.50
C ALA A 541 24.01 14.90 25.60
N SER A 542 23.74 14.23 24.48
CA SER A 542 23.68 12.77 24.46
C SER A 542 24.50 12.17 23.33
N LEU A 543 25.18 11.09 23.66
CA LEU A 543 25.98 10.29 22.76
C LEU A 543 25.47 8.87 22.80
N GLN A 544 25.08 8.32 21.64
CA GLN A 544 24.57 6.97 21.51
C GLN A 544 25.35 6.19 20.48
N PHE A 545 25.82 5.00 20.85
CA PHE A 545 26.43 4.03 19.95
C PHE A 545 25.56 2.77 19.90
N ARG A 546 25.37 2.23 18.72
CA ARG A 546 24.68 0.96 18.48
C ARG A 546 25.53 0.07 17.59
N ALA A 547 25.67 -1.18 18.01
CA ALA A 547 26.26 -2.24 17.22
C ALA A 547 25.18 -3.26 16.90
N ARG A 548 25.14 -3.78 15.68
CA ARG A 548 24.15 -4.79 15.26
C ARG A 548 24.84 -5.93 14.53
N ASP A 549 24.51 -7.14 14.94
CA ASP A 549 24.85 -8.39 14.28
C ASP A 549 23.56 -9.11 13.86
N LYS A 550 23.66 -10.34 13.35
CA LYS A 550 22.53 -11.13 12.82
C LYS A 550 21.39 -11.28 13.84
N HIS A 551 21.71 -11.63 15.08
CA HIS A 551 20.74 -11.86 16.16
C HIS A 551 20.89 -10.89 17.32
N TRP A 552 22.02 -10.22 17.43
CA TRP A 552 22.34 -9.35 18.56
C TRP A 552 22.40 -7.88 18.15
N GLY A 553 21.85 -7.03 19.00
CA GLY A 553 22.05 -5.59 18.97
C GLY A 553 22.57 -5.11 20.33
N HIS A 554 23.59 -4.30 20.35
CA HIS A 554 24.11 -3.71 21.57
C HIS A 554 24.08 -2.20 21.45
N GLY A 555 23.63 -1.53 22.51
CA GLY A 555 23.56 -0.07 22.59
C GLY A 555 24.31 0.44 23.81
N THR A 556 24.96 1.58 23.68
CA THR A 556 25.52 2.35 24.77
C THR A 556 25.06 3.79 24.61
N ARG A 557 24.59 4.38 25.70
CA ARG A 557 24.12 5.77 25.73
C ARG A 557 24.77 6.49 26.92
N ALA A 558 25.33 7.65 26.64
CA ALA A 558 25.73 8.60 27.67
C ALA A 558 24.91 9.88 27.47
N ARG A 559 24.32 10.41 28.52
CA ARG A 559 23.53 11.64 28.52
C ARG A 559 23.93 12.51 29.67
N SER A 560 24.16 13.78 29.42
CA SER A 560 24.43 14.79 30.44
C SER A 560 23.35 15.85 30.30
N GLU A 561 22.67 16.16 31.37
CA GLU A 561 21.65 17.20 31.50
C GLU A 561 22.13 18.26 32.45
N TYR A 562 21.92 19.52 32.09
CA TYR A 562 22.17 20.66 32.95
C TYR A 562 20.89 21.47 33.12
N SER A 563 20.44 21.61 34.35
CA SER A 563 19.24 22.37 34.75
C SER A 563 19.57 23.31 35.91
N GLU A 564 18.58 24.01 36.42
CA GLU A 564 18.72 24.85 37.62
C GLU A 564 19.20 24.07 38.87
N THR A 565 18.93 22.79 38.92
CA THR A 565 19.35 21.89 40.02
C THR A 565 20.77 21.34 39.85
N GLY A 566 21.44 21.63 38.72
CA GLY A 566 22.79 21.22 38.41
C GLY A 566 22.89 20.19 37.29
N PHE A 567 23.99 19.41 37.32
CA PHE A 567 24.26 18.36 36.31
C PHE A 567 23.70 17.01 36.77
N ASP A 568 22.96 16.37 35.85
CA ASP A 568 22.60 14.95 35.93
C ASP A 568 23.26 14.19 34.77
N ASN A 569 24.07 13.22 35.10
CA ASN A 569 24.79 12.41 34.12
C ASN A 569 24.31 10.97 34.17
N ARG A 570 23.88 10.46 33.04
CA ARG A 570 23.37 9.10 32.89
C ARG A 570 24.20 8.31 31.88
N VAL A 571 24.53 7.09 32.24
CA VAL A 571 25.19 6.14 31.36
C VAL A 571 24.37 4.86 31.35
N GLY A 572 23.99 4.42 30.14
CA GLY A 572 23.21 3.21 29.97
C GLY A 572 23.79 2.29 28.91
N VAL A 573 23.58 1.01 29.11
CA VAL A 573 23.88 -0.03 28.13
C VAL A 573 22.62 -0.85 27.88
N ASP A 574 22.41 -1.25 26.65
CA ASP A 574 21.34 -2.18 26.28
C ASP A 574 21.86 -3.30 25.38
N SER A 575 21.28 -4.47 25.54
CA SER A 575 21.52 -5.62 24.69
C SER A 575 20.20 -6.21 24.25
N THR A 576 20.01 -6.39 22.96
CA THR A 576 18.81 -6.93 22.35
C THR A 576 19.16 -8.21 21.60
N TRP A 577 18.45 -9.28 21.88
CA TRP A 577 18.52 -10.52 21.15
C TRP A 577 17.22 -10.71 20.35
N ASN A 578 17.35 -11.02 19.06
CA ASN A 578 16.23 -11.26 18.15
C ASN A 578 16.37 -12.63 17.53
N ASP A 579 15.33 -13.43 17.64
CA ASP A 579 15.18 -14.68 16.93
C ASP A 579 13.84 -14.67 16.20
N ARG A 580 13.84 -15.08 14.91
CA ARG A 580 12.66 -15.02 14.05
C ARG A 580 12.02 -16.39 13.79
N ASP A 581 12.72 -17.44 14.17
CA ASP A 581 12.38 -18.81 13.79
C ASP A 581 12.14 -19.73 15.00
N THR A 582 12.22 -19.22 16.22
CA THR A 582 11.97 -20.00 17.43
C THR A 582 10.47 -20.25 17.59
N TRP A 583 10.04 -21.51 17.54
CA TRP A 583 8.65 -21.94 17.72
C TRP A 583 7.62 -21.34 16.76
N ALA A 584 8.01 -21.09 15.52
CA ALA A 584 7.20 -20.35 14.55
C ALA A 584 6.73 -18.99 15.09
N ALA A 585 7.62 -18.30 15.79
CA ALA A 585 7.38 -16.99 16.39
C ALA A 585 8.61 -16.09 16.29
N GLU A 586 8.40 -14.78 16.36
CA GLU A 586 9.46 -13.79 16.51
C GLU A 586 9.63 -13.48 18.00
N LEU A 587 10.82 -13.68 18.53
CA LEU A 587 11.16 -13.35 19.91
C LEU A 587 12.22 -12.25 19.93
N GLU A 588 11.90 -11.16 20.64
CA GLU A 588 12.85 -10.11 20.96
C GLU A 588 13.00 -10.02 22.48
N GLN A 589 14.23 -10.16 22.96
CA GLN A 589 14.57 -9.96 24.36
C GLN A 589 15.54 -8.80 24.49
N ARG A 590 15.20 -7.78 25.29
CA ARG A 590 16.04 -6.62 25.55
C ARG A 590 16.36 -6.51 27.05
N LEU A 591 17.63 -6.36 27.35
CA LEU A 591 18.12 -6.04 28.67
C LEU A 591 18.72 -4.64 28.63
N THR A 592 18.41 -3.83 29.65
CA THR A 592 18.93 -2.46 29.81
C THR A 592 19.44 -2.25 31.20
N ALA A 593 20.61 -1.62 31.34
CA ALA A 593 21.15 -1.16 32.61
C ALA A 593 21.56 0.31 32.46
N GLU A 594 21.18 1.14 33.41
CA GLU A 594 21.49 2.58 33.42
C GLU A 594 21.86 3.01 34.86
N THR A 595 22.75 3.97 34.94
CA THR A 595 23.12 4.61 36.23
C THR A 595 23.14 6.13 36.03
N ALA A 596 22.69 6.85 37.07
CA ALA A 596 22.64 8.32 37.12
C ALA A 596 22.81 8.82 38.53
N GLY A 597 23.89 9.55 38.84
CA GLY A 597 24.06 10.27 40.11
C GLY A 597 23.94 9.42 41.40
N GLY A 598 24.04 8.10 41.31
CA GLY A 598 23.82 7.15 42.42
C GLY A 598 22.51 6.35 42.27
N ASP A 599 21.66 6.72 41.33
CA ASP A 599 20.47 5.97 40.97
C ASP A 599 20.84 4.83 40.02
N HIS A 600 20.19 3.69 40.16
CA HIS A 600 20.43 2.51 39.34
C HIS A 600 19.12 2.04 38.71
N PHE A 601 19.17 1.67 37.44
CA PHE A 601 18.05 1.17 36.69
C PHE A 601 18.44 -0.13 35.97
N LEU A 602 17.62 -1.17 36.14
CA LEU A 602 17.73 -2.42 35.41
C LEU A 602 16.39 -2.70 34.73
N GLY A 603 16.40 -2.98 33.43
CA GLY A 603 15.20 -3.25 32.64
C GLY A 603 15.34 -4.55 31.84
N SER A 604 14.25 -5.27 31.74
CA SER A 604 14.10 -6.45 30.91
C SER A 604 12.79 -6.32 30.10
N ARG A 605 12.87 -6.40 28.80
CA ARG A 605 11.69 -6.38 27.93
C ARG A 605 11.69 -7.60 27.03
N THR A 606 10.58 -8.32 27.07
CA THR A 606 10.31 -9.48 26.23
C THR A 606 9.17 -9.16 25.28
N ARG A 607 9.38 -9.37 23.99
CA ARG A 607 8.37 -9.26 22.96
C ARG A 607 8.28 -10.58 22.22
N LEU A 608 7.09 -11.13 22.15
CA LEU A 608 6.79 -12.38 21.44
C LEU A 608 5.65 -12.12 20.46
N SER A 609 5.85 -12.47 19.20
CA SER A 609 4.82 -12.36 18.14
C SER A 609 4.75 -13.69 17.41
N GLY A 610 3.61 -14.33 17.38
CA GLY A 610 3.43 -15.65 16.77
C GLY A 610 1.99 -15.96 16.41
N HIS A 611 1.76 -17.17 15.92
CA HIS A 611 0.47 -17.61 15.43
C HIS A 611 -0.71 -17.51 16.44
N ARG A 612 -0.43 -17.41 17.76
CA ARG A 612 -1.45 -17.28 18.81
C ARG A 612 -1.69 -15.86 19.26
N GLY A 613 -0.88 -14.91 18.82
CA GLY A 613 -1.00 -13.50 19.17
C GLY A 613 0.32 -12.83 19.46
N TYR A 614 0.24 -11.74 20.19
CA TYR A 614 1.35 -10.86 20.53
C TYR A 614 1.41 -10.67 22.04
N LEU A 615 2.62 -10.67 22.60
CA LEU A 615 2.91 -10.37 24.00
C LEU A 615 4.08 -9.39 24.06
N ASP A 616 3.94 -8.32 24.84
CA ASP A 616 5.01 -7.40 25.20
C ASP A 616 5.02 -7.22 26.71
N SER A 617 6.13 -7.50 27.36
CA SER A 617 6.27 -7.40 28.80
C SER A 617 7.59 -6.72 29.16
N SER A 618 7.53 -5.73 30.03
CA SER A 618 8.66 -4.99 30.55
C SER A 618 8.67 -5.07 32.07
N LEU A 619 9.80 -5.44 32.60
CA LEU A 619 10.13 -5.45 34.04
C LEU A 619 11.24 -4.43 34.27
N GLN A 620 11.08 -3.58 35.26
CA GLN A 620 12.03 -2.52 35.57
C GLN A 620 12.24 -2.46 37.07
N TRP A 621 13.49 -2.49 37.46
CA TRP A 621 13.91 -2.23 38.82
C TRP A 621 14.66 -0.91 38.85
N THR A 622 14.36 -0.09 39.83
CA THR A 622 15.01 1.20 40.06
C THR A 622 15.38 1.31 41.53
N ASP A 623 16.60 1.77 41.83
CA ASP A 623 17.05 2.20 43.14
C ASP A 623 17.41 3.68 42.99
N SER A 624 16.70 4.54 43.73
CA SER A 624 16.90 5.97 43.69
C SER A 624 16.94 6.49 45.12
N ALA A 625 18.06 7.05 45.48
CA ALA A 625 18.32 7.59 46.84
C ALA A 625 17.99 6.61 47.98
N GLY A 626 18.16 5.30 47.75
CA GLY A 626 17.89 4.23 48.74
C GLY A 626 16.43 3.81 48.81
N THR A 627 15.60 4.24 47.87
CA THR A 627 14.24 3.72 47.68
C THR A 627 14.21 2.79 46.48
N GLU A 628 13.89 1.55 46.74
CA GLU A 628 13.73 0.56 45.68
C GLU A 628 12.31 0.57 45.14
N ALA A 629 12.18 0.53 43.80
CA ALA A 629 10.91 0.38 43.11
C ALA A 629 11.01 -0.70 42.02
N PHE A 630 10.00 -1.54 41.95
CA PHE A 630 9.85 -2.54 40.92
C PHE A 630 8.62 -2.22 40.10
N ASN A 631 8.82 -1.83 38.83
CA ASN A 631 7.78 -1.54 37.89
C ASN A 631 7.60 -2.70 36.92
N TYR A 632 6.38 -3.07 36.65
CA TYR A 632 6.05 -4.04 35.62
C TYR A 632 4.94 -3.52 34.73
N VAL A 633 5.13 -3.68 33.42
CA VAL A 633 4.16 -3.29 32.40
C VAL A 633 4.10 -4.41 31.37
N GLY A 634 2.89 -4.76 30.97
CA GLY A 634 2.74 -5.73 29.90
C GLY A 634 1.44 -5.52 29.13
N SER A 635 1.43 -6.07 27.93
CA SER A 635 0.25 -6.11 27.08
C SER A 635 0.25 -7.39 26.25
N PHE A 636 -0.94 -7.85 25.91
CA PHE A 636 -1.11 -8.95 24.97
C PHE A 636 -2.24 -8.61 23.99
N SER A 637 -2.22 -9.25 22.84
CA SER A 637 -3.36 -9.27 21.93
C SER A 637 -3.49 -10.64 21.28
N THR A 638 -4.73 -11.05 21.07
CA THR A 638 -5.08 -12.30 20.39
C THR A 638 -6.43 -12.14 19.71
N ASN A 639 -6.75 -13.02 18.76
CA ASN A 639 -7.98 -12.93 18.00
C ASN A 639 -8.69 -14.29 17.95
N LEU A 640 -10.01 -14.23 17.81
CA LEU A 640 -10.89 -15.35 17.53
C LEU A 640 -11.62 -15.03 16.23
N ALA A 641 -11.55 -15.91 15.26
CA ALA A 641 -12.21 -15.74 13.96
C ALA A 641 -13.04 -16.98 13.62
N GLY A 642 -14.20 -16.80 13.03
CA GLY A 642 -15.08 -17.89 12.64
C GLY A 642 -16.00 -17.52 11.47
N ASP A 643 -16.40 -18.53 10.68
CA ASP A 643 -17.20 -18.38 9.46
C ASP A 643 -18.52 -19.15 9.50
N GLY A 644 -19.08 -19.40 10.65
CA GLY A 644 -20.30 -20.19 10.83
C GLY A 644 -20.04 -21.69 11.00
N ASP A 645 -19.12 -22.27 10.27
CA ASP A 645 -18.77 -23.70 10.35
C ASP A 645 -17.56 -23.97 11.24
N THR A 646 -16.65 -23.00 11.34
CA THR A 646 -15.38 -23.16 12.04
C THR A 646 -15.06 -21.97 12.91
N ILE A 647 -14.36 -22.25 14.00
CA ILE A 647 -13.77 -21.23 14.86
C ILE A 647 -12.27 -21.52 14.94
N ALA A 648 -11.46 -20.49 14.76
CA ALA A 648 -10.02 -20.56 14.90
C ALA A 648 -9.53 -19.44 15.82
N TRP A 649 -8.51 -19.76 16.61
CA TRP A 649 -7.90 -18.85 17.56
C TRP A 649 -6.47 -18.54 17.17
N GLY A 650 -6.12 -17.26 17.18
CA GLY A 650 -4.78 -16.79 16.91
C GLY A 650 -4.74 -15.51 16.08
N GLY A 651 -3.57 -15.23 15.51
CA GLY A 651 -3.29 -14.01 14.72
C GLY A 651 -2.56 -12.94 15.50
N GLU A 652 -1.55 -12.36 14.86
CA GLU A 652 -0.60 -11.44 15.47
C GLU A 652 -1.14 -10.01 15.65
N ARG A 653 -2.16 -9.62 14.87
CA ARG A 653 -2.61 -8.22 14.79
C ARG A 653 -4.13 -8.10 14.95
N PRO A 654 -4.63 -7.06 15.63
CA PRO A 654 -6.08 -6.87 15.87
C PRO A 654 -6.77 -6.18 14.69
N TYR A 655 -6.71 -6.76 13.49
CA TYR A 655 -7.48 -6.26 12.33
C TYR A 655 -8.93 -6.75 12.39
N GLN A 656 -9.81 -6.11 11.61
CA GLN A 656 -11.24 -6.37 11.60
C GLN A 656 -11.68 -7.41 10.56
N SER A 657 -10.75 -8.03 9.86
CA SER A 657 -11.00 -9.16 8.98
C SER A 657 -9.88 -10.18 9.10
N ALA A 658 -10.14 -11.41 8.66
CA ALA A 658 -9.18 -12.49 8.80
C ALA A 658 -9.30 -13.52 7.67
N VAL A 659 -8.22 -14.29 7.48
CA VAL A 659 -8.24 -15.54 6.73
C VAL A 659 -7.90 -16.67 7.70
N VAL A 660 -8.75 -17.68 7.71
CA VAL A 660 -8.48 -18.95 8.38
C VAL A 660 -7.77 -19.86 7.39
N VAL A 661 -6.54 -20.21 7.71
CA VAL A 661 -5.72 -21.13 6.91
C VAL A 661 -5.87 -22.52 7.51
N ASP A 662 -6.43 -23.43 6.72
CA ASP A 662 -6.62 -24.85 7.05
C ASP A 662 -5.60 -25.68 6.25
N ILE A 663 -4.71 -26.39 6.93
CA ILE A 663 -3.72 -27.26 6.30
C ILE A 663 -4.09 -28.72 6.58
N ASP A 664 -4.35 -29.46 5.52
CA ASP A 664 -4.59 -30.91 5.56
C ASP A 664 -3.29 -31.63 5.16
N GLY A 665 -2.74 -32.43 6.07
CA GLY A 665 -1.48 -33.15 5.91
C GLY A 665 -0.26 -32.49 6.58
N SER A 666 0.86 -33.20 6.67
CA SER A 666 2.15 -32.78 7.23
C SER A 666 2.09 -32.21 8.66
N PRO A 667 1.65 -32.98 9.67
CA PRO A 667 1.33 -32.49 11.02
C PRO A 667 2.53 -31.93 11.80
N GLU A 668 3.75 -32.31 11.44
CA GLU A 668 4.97 -31.90 12.13
C GLU A 668 5.67 -30.69 11.46
N GLU A 669 5.12 -30.16 10.37
CA GLU A 669 5.74 -29.10 9.61
C GLU A 669 5.11 -27.75 9.86
N ASP A 670 5.98 -26.74 9.94
CA ASP A 670 5.60 -25.33 10.09
C ASP A 670 5.75 -24.61 8.74
N PHE A 671 4.82 -23.71 8.48
CA PHE A 671 4.73 -22.92 7.25
C PHE A 671 4.62 -21.44 7.57
N GLU A 672 5.22 -20.62 6.72
CA GLU A 672 4.89 -19.21 6.67
C GLU A 672 3.64 -19.00 5.81
N ILE A 673 2.72 -18.18 6.30
CA ILE A 673 1.58 -17.71 5.54
C ILE A 673 1.99 -16.43 4.84
N LEU A 674 2.00 -16.46 3.52
CA LEU A 674 2.26 -15.31 2.67
C LEU A 674 0.94 -14.73 2.18
N VAL A 675 0.78 -13.42 2.30
CA VAL A 675 -0.36 -12.68 1.77
C VAL A 675 0.19 -11.65 0.80
N ASN A 676 -0.21 -11.73 -0.46
CA ASN A 676 0.34 -10.93 -1.55
C ASN A 676 1.89 -11.02 -1.58
N GLY A 677 2.43 -12.23 -1.38
CA GLY A 677 3.88 -12.50 -1.35
C GLY A 677 4.63 -12.03 -0.10
N VAL A 678 3.96 -11.43 0.88
CA VAL A 678 4.57 -10.95 2.13
C VAL A 678 4.14 -11.82 3.31
N ARG A 679 5.09 -12.26 4.16
CA ARG A 679 4.79 -13.01 5.37
C ARG A 679 3.88 -12.21 6.30
N ARG A 680 2.77 -12.82 6.70
CA ARG A 680 1.77 -12.25 7.61
C ARG A 680 1.48 -13.10 8.82
N GLY A 681 1.96 -14.35 8.86
CA GLY A 681 1.74 -15.25 9.97
C GLY A 681 2.42 -16.59 9.75
N TYR A 682 2.14 -17.52 10.66
CA TYR A 682 2.63 -18.90 10.61
C TYR A 682 1.47 -19.87 10.74
N ALA A 683 1.61 -21.03 10.10
CA ALA A 683 0.68 -22.13 10.17
C ALA A 683 1.42 -23.44 10.42
N ARG A 684 0.75 -24.39 11.03
CA ARG A 684 1.24 -25.75 11.23
C ARG A 684 0.31 -26.73 10.55
N GLY A 685 0.88 -27.83 10.03
CA GLY A 685 0.11 -28.93 9.43
C GLY A 685 -0.94 -29.47 10.40
N GLU A 686 -2.09 -29.88 9.87
CA GLU A 686 -3.27 -30.36 10.61
C GLU A 686 -3.83 -29.38 11.67
N GLN A 687 -3.42 -28.11 11.62
CA GLN A 687 -3.94 -27.07 12.51
C GLN A 687 -4.53 -25.93 11.72
N ARG A 688 -5.50 -25.27 12.34
CA ARG A 688 -6.07 -24.03 11.84
C ARG A 688 -5.28 -22.85 12.35
N SER A 689 -4.87 -22.00 11.46
CA SER A 689 -4.18 -20.75 11.78
C SER A 689 -4.99 -19.55 11.30
N VAL A 690 -4.95 -18.46 12.07
CA VAL A 690 -5.64 -17.21 11.74
C VAL A 690 -4.63 -16.16 11.34
N VAL A 691 -4.85 -15.54 10.19
CA VAL A 691 -4.13 -14.34 9.79
C VAL A 691 -5.12 -13.20 9.72
N ASN A 692 -4.98 -12.25 10.64
CA ASN A 692 -5.77 -11.02 10.60
C ASN A 692 -5.22 -10.07 9.56
N LEU A 693 -6.10 -9.54 8.72
CA LEU A 693 -5.78 -8.67 7.61
C LEU A 693 -6.57 -7.37 7.69
N PRO A 694 -6.04 -6.26 7.18
CA PRO A 694 -6.83 -5.06 6.99
C PRO A 694 -8.08 -5.35 6.18
N SER A 695 -9.20 -4.73 6.54
CA SER A 695 -10.41 -4.79 5.74
C SER A 695 -10.32 -3.88 4.53
N PHE A 696 -11.21 -4.05 3.56
CA PHE A 696 -11.29 -3.29 2.32
C PHE A 696 -10.11 -3.51 1.37
N ASP A 697 -9.76 -4.79 1.19
CA ASP A 697 -8.75 -5.16 0.21
C ASP A 697 -9.01 -6.57 -0.33
N THR A 698 -8.34 -6.90 -1.42
CA THR A 698 -8.36 -8.23 -2.03
C THR A 698 -7.00 -8.88 -1.85
N TYR A 699 -6.99 -10.12 -1.37
CA TYR A 699 -5.80 -10.84 -0.96
C TYR A 699 -5.61 -12.12 -1.71
N GLU A 700 -4.37 -12.40 -2.08
CA GLU A 700 -3.90 -13.70 -2.53
C GLU A 700 -3.11 -14.35 -1.40
N VAL A 701 -3.52 -15.54 -0.96
CA VAL A 701 -2.88 -16.25 0.14
C VAL A 701 -2.11 -17.44 -0.40
N SER A 702 -0.87 -17.62 0.06
CA SER A 702 -0.01 -18.75 -0.28
C SER A 702 0.80 -19.22 0.93
N LEU A 703 1.32 -20.44 0.87
CA LEU A 703 2.16 -21.01 1.92
C LEU A 703 3.61 -21.16 1.46
N ARG A 704 4.53 -21.06 2.42
CA ARG A 704 5.94 -21.39 2.23
C ARG A 704 6.42 -22.27 3.38
N PRO A 705 6.96 -23.47 3.11
CA PRO A 705 7.48 -24.33 4.17
C PRO A 705 8.70 -23.69 4.83
N LEU A 706 8.85 -23.89 6.13
CA LEU A 706 10.04 -23.52 6.90
C LEU A 706 11.11 -24.61 6.86
N SER A 707 10.74 -25.84 6.53
CA SER A 707 11.65 -26.97 6.37
C SER A 707 12.20 -27.05 4.94
N ASP A 708 13.36 -27.72 4.77
CA ASP A 708 13.95 -28.02 3.46
C ASP A 708 13.23 -29.16 2.70
N GLY A 709 12.02 -29.54 3.12
CA GLY A 709 11.24 -30.60 2.49
C GLY A 709 10.62 -30.17 1.15
N PHE A 710 10.53 -31.12 0.22
CA PHE A 710 9.76 -30.92 -1.01
C PHE A 710 8.30 -31.28 -0.74
N HIS A 711 7.40 -30.35 -1.08
CA HIS A 711 5.96 -30.52 -0.86
C HIS A 711 5.19 -30.15 -2.12
N ASP A 712 4.17 -30.91 -2.42
CA ASP A 712 3.18 -30.54 -3.41
C ASP A 712 1.98 -29.88 -2.72
N TYR A 713 1.53 -28.78 -3.29
CA TYR A 713 0.42 -27.99 -2.77
C TYR A 713 -0.72 -28.04 -3.77
N THR A 714 -1.88 -28.46 -3.32
CA THR A 714 -3.10 -28.20 -4.07
C THR A 714 -3.63 -26.84 -3.63
N GLU A 715 -3.27 -25.79 -4.35
CA GLU A 715 -3.82 -24.46 -4.11
C GLU A 715 -5.23 -24.36 -4.68
N THR A 716 -6.19 -23.98 -3.84
CA THR A 716 -7.39 -23.29 -4.25
C THR A 716 -7.12 -21.80 -4.10
N SER A 717 -6.29 -21.22 -4.99
CA SER A 717 -6.01 -19.79 -4.92
C SER A 717 -7.17 -19.01 -5.55
N GLU A 718 -8.11 -18.64 -4.71
CA GLU A 718 -9.10 -17.61 -5.04
C GLU A 718 -8.66 -16.29 -4.43
N SER A 719 -8.85 -15.21 -5.19
CA SER A 719 -8.66 -13.88 -4.63
C SER A 719 -9.76 -13.61 -3.60
N LEU A 720 -9.36 -13.31 -2.35
CA LEU A 720 -10.27 -13.15 -1.22
C LEU A 720 -10.50 -11.66 -0.95
N THR A 721 -11.70 -11.17 -1.19
CA THR A 721 -12.09 -9.79 -0.88
C THR A 721 -12.70 -9.72 0.53
N LEU A 722 -12.11 -8.89 1.39
CA LEU A 722 -12.46 -8.81 2.80
C LEU A 722 -12.98 -7.43 3.20
N TYR A 723 -14.19 -7.41 3.76
CA TYR A 723 -14.80 -6.27 4.45
C TYR A 723 -14.69 -6.43 5.98
N PRO A 724 -15.02 -5.40 6.79
CA PRO A 724 -15.01 -5.54 8.24
C PRO A 724 -15.92 -6.67 8.74
N GLY A 725 -15.39 -7.54 9.56
CA GLY A 725 -16.10 -8.73 10.08
C GLY A 725 -15.93 -9.97 9.23
N ASN A 726 -15.40 -9.85 8.00
CA ASN A 726 -15.25 -11.00 7.12
C ASN A 726 -14.14 -11.95 7.58
N VAL A 727 -14.45 -13.24 7.53
CA VAL A 727 -13.50 -14.32 7.73
C VAL A 727 -13.60 -15.25 6.53
N ALA A 728 -12.61 -15.19 5.66
CA ALA A 728 -12.49 -16.10 4.52
C ALA A 728 -11.65 -17.32 4.89
N ARG A 729 -11.79 -18.41 4.16
CA ARG A 729 -11.06 -19.66 4.39
C ARG A 729 -10.16 -19.99 3.21
N ALA A 730 -8.88 -20.23 3.50
CA ALA A 730 -7.91 -20.78 2.55
C ALA A 730 -7.56 -22.20 2.96
N ARG A 731 -7.84 -23.17 2.09
CA ARG A 731 -7.61 -24.59 2.35
C ARG A 731 -6.46 -25.11 1.50
N TYR A 732 -5.50 -25.72 2.16
CA TYR A 732 -4.35 -26.32 1.51
C TYR A 732 -4.28 -27.81 1.83
N ARG A 733 -4.11 -28.63 0.79
CA ARG A 733 -3.76 -30.03 0.98
C ARG A 733 -2.27 -30.14 0.65
N ILE A 734 -1.49 -30.56 1.63
CA ILE A 734 -0.05 -30.67 1.53
C ILE A 734 0.34 -32.14 1.56
N GLN A 735 1.02 -32.55 0.50
CA GLN A 735 1.54 -33.93 0.40
C GLN A 735 3.06 -33.87 0.29
N PRO A 736 3.80 -34.63 1.12
CA PRO A 736 5.25 -34.72 0.95
C PRO A 736 5.57 -35.24 -0.46
N LEU A 737 6.46 -34.54 -1.15
CA LEU A 737 6.97 -34.94 -2.45
C LEU A 737 8.28 -35.68 -2.24
N ILE A 738 8.38 -36.84 -2.81
CA ILE A 738 9.60 -37.66 -2.82
C ILE A 738 10.12 -37.83 -4.22
N LEU A 739 11.43 -37.91 -4.35
CA LEU A 739 12.11 -38.17 -5.59
C LEU A 739 12.47 -39.65 -5.69
N ALA A 740 11.78 -40.38 -6.57
CA ALA A 740 12.16 -41.75 -6.89
C ALA A 740 13.19 -41.74 -8.02
N LEU A 741 14.30 -42.39 -7.76
CA LEU A 741 15.42 -42.54 -8.70
C LEU A 741 15.64 -44.02 -9.02
N GLY A 742 15.96 -44.35 -10.24
CA GLY A 742 16.28 -45.73 -10.64
C GLY A 742 16.88 -45.82 -12.03
N ARG A 743 17.27 -47.03 -12.38
CA ARG A 743 17.82 -47.33 -13.70
C ARG A 743 17.10 -48.48 -14.33
N ILE A 744 16.72 -48.36 -15.56
CA ILE A 744 16.11 -49.43 -16.36
C ILE A 744 17.14 -50.03 -17.26
N VAL A 745 17.27 -51.36 -17.16
CA VAL A 745 18.13 -52.15 -18.05
C VAL A 745 17.32 -53.26 -18.71
N ARG A 746 17.81 -53.79 -19.80
CA ARG A 746 17.32 -55.00 -20.42
C ARG A 746 18.48 -55.94 -20.73
N ASN A 747 18.51 -57.10 -20.09
CA ASN A 747 19.62 -58.04 -20.21
C ASN A 747 21.00 -57.36 -19.98
N GLY A 748 21.09 -56.52 -18.97
CA GLY A 748 22.32 -55.81 -18.59
C GLY A 748 22.71 -54.60 -19.42
N ARG A 749 21.89 -54.18 -20.41
CA ARG A 749 22.11 -52.96 -21.21
C ARG A 749 21.11 -51.89 -20.86
N PRO A 750 21.50 -50.60 -20.78
CA PRO A 750 20.59 -49.52 -20.54
C PRO A 750 19.47 -49.47 -21.57
N GLU A 751 18.23 -49.26 -21.10
CA GLU A 751 17.06 -49.09 -21.98
C GLU A 751 16.72 -47.59 -22.02
N ALA A 752 17.11 -46.95 -23.13
CA ALA A 752 16.88 -45.56 -23.35
C ALA A 752 15.44 -45.27 -23.81
N LYS A 753 14.89 -44.10 -23.41
CA LYS A 753 13.56 -43.63 -23.82
C LYS A 753 12.44 -44.62 -23.51
N ALA A 754 12.63 -45.46 -22.50
CA ALA A 754 11.61 -46.38 -22.03
C ALA A 754 10.59 -45.65 -21.18
N ARG A 755 9.31 -45.61 -21.60
CA ARG A 755 8.22 -45.11 -20.76
C ARG A 755 7.85 -46.20 -19.76
N ILE A 756 7.96 -45.90 -18.48
CA ILE A 756 7.60 -46.77 -17.37
C ILE A 756 6.53 -46.11 -16.51
N THR A 757 5.73 -46.94 -15.83
CA THR A 757 4.70 -46.51 -14.90
C THR A 757 4.83 -47.29 -13.60
N ILE A 758 4.75 -46.62 -12.47
CA ILE A 758 4.75 -47.20 -11.12
C ILE A 758 3.51 -46.62 -10.41
N GLY A 759 2.48 -47.45 -10.20
CA GLY A 759 1.19 -46.98 -9.73
C GLY A 759 0.55 -46.00 -10.71
N GLU A 760 0.33 -44.76 -10.26
CA GLU A 760 -0.21 -43.66 -11.04
C GLU A 760 0.87 -42.78 -11.69
N TYR A 761 2.13 -42.94 -11.31
CA TYR A 761 3.23 -42.12 -11.75
C TYR A 761 3.89 -42.68 -13.00
N SER A 762 4.24 -41.84 -13.96
CA SER A 762 4.92 -42.24 -15.19
C SER A 762 6.11 -41.34 -15.51
N THR A 763 7.18 -41.93 -16.05
CA THR A 763 8.37 -41.22 -16.50
C THR A 763 8.98 -41.88 -17.72
N VAL A 764 10.03 -41.25 -18.29
CA VAL A 764 10.77 -41.77 -19.42
C VAL A 764 12.26 -41.78 -19.06
N THR A 765 12.94 -42.88 -19.35
CA THR A 765 14.38 -43.01 -19.09
C THR A 765 15.22 -42.16 -20.04
N ASP A 766 16.38 -41.70 -19.55
CA ASP A 766 17.40 -41.02 -20.33
C ASP A 766 18.20 -42.00 -21.23
N GLU A 767 19.24 -41.52 -21.89
CA GLU A 767 20.10 -42.32 -22.77
C GLU A 767 20.88 -43.45 -22.02
N ASN A 768 21.07 -43.29 -20.69
CA ASN A 768 21.75 -44.27 -19.83
C ASN A 768 20.77 -45.18 -19.09
N GLY A 769 19.48 -45.11 -19.44
CA GLY A 769 18.41 -45.86 -18.78
C GLY A 769 18.05 -45.34 -17.40
N VAL A 770 18.57 -44.18 -16.96
CA VAL A 770 18.26 -43.57 -15.67
C VAL A 770 16.95 -42.81 -15.77
N PHE A 771 16.14 -42.90 -14.72
CA PHE A 771 14.91 -42.14 -14.60
C PHE A 771 14.80 -41.44 -13.24
N GLN A 772 14.07 -40.38 -13.26
CA GLN A 772 13.64 -39.62 -12.08
C GLN A 772 12.11 -39.46 -12.13
N MET A 773 11.46 -39.63 -11.01
CA MET A 773 10.02 -39.58 -10.91
C MET A 773 9.63 -38.91 -9.57
N GLU A 774 8.75 -37.93 -9.65
CA GLU A 774 8.16 -37.31 -8.48
C GLU A 774 6.97 -38.13 -8.03
N MET A 775 6.90 -38.44 -6.75
CA MET A 775 5.84 -39.26 -6.14
C MET A 775 5.39 -38.64 -4.80
N HIS A 776 4.16 -38.92 -4.40
CA HIS A 776 3.64 -38.47 -3.11
C HIS A 776 3.73 -39.58 -2.07
N GLY A 777 4.06 -39.22 -0.83
CA GLY A 777 4.05 -40.15 0.31
C GLY A 777 5.28 -40.06 1.21
N ASP A 778 5.30 -40.90 2.25
CA ASP A 778 6.47 -41.07 3.10
C ASP A 778 7.41 -42.12 2.49
N PRO A 779 8.67 -41.79 2.19
CA PRO A 779 9.64 -42.73 1.58
C PRO A 779 9.82 -44.05 2.37
N ARG A 780 9.60 -43.99 3.71
CA ARG A 780 9.79 -45.12 4.60
C ARG A 780 8.57 -46.03 4.71
N ALA A 781 7.38 -45.48 4.42
CA ALA A 781 6.11 -46.19 4.49
C ALA A 781 5.52 -46.53 3.14
N LEU A 782 6.11 -46.04 2.04
CA LEU A 782 5.58 -46.19 0.69
C LEU A 782 5.80 -47.63 0.17
N THR A 783 4.71 -48.33 -0.09
CA THR A 783 4.72 -49.61 -0.76
C THR A 783 4.42 -49.42 -2.25
N LEU A 784 5.43 -49.58 -3.10
CA LEU A 784 5.29 -49.34 -4.54
C LEU A 784 4.85 -50.60 -5.29
N PRO A 785 3.90 -50.48 -6.22
CA PRO A 785 3.52 -51.59 -7.08
C PRO A 785 4.62 -51.88 -8.10
N PRO A 786 4.59 -53.09 -8.78
CA PRO A 786 5.54 -53.43 -9.82
C PRO A 786 5.59 -52.39 -10.94
N VAL A 787 6.77 -52.21 -11.55
CA VAL A 787 6.93 -51.35 -12.72
C VAL A 787 6.15 -51.93 -13.91
N ARG A 788 5.33 -51.12 -14.52
CA ARG A 788 4.62 -51.45 -15.77
C ARG A 788 5.37 -50.88 -16.97
N TRP A 789 5.60 -51.76 -17.93
CA TRP A 789 6.22 -51.42 -19.19
C TRP A 789 5.62 -52.21 -20.34
N LYS A 790 5.06 -51.54 -21.34
CA LYS A 790 4.44 -52.15 -22.52
C LYS A 790 3.43 -53.29 -22.22
N GLY A 791 2.73 -53.20 -21.09
CA GLY A 791 1.77 -54.22 -20.65
C GLY A 791 2.39 -55.37 -19.88
N CYS A 792 3.65 -55.32 -19.54
CA CYS A 792 4.36 -56.27 -18.70
C CYS A 792 4.62 -55.65 -17.32
N HIS A 793 4.79 -56.50 -16.31
CA HIS A 793 5.09 -56.08 -14.93
C HIS A 793 6.48 -56.60 -14.52
N VAL A 794 7.24 -55.75 -13.82
CA VAL A 794 8.55 -56.05 -13.25
C VAL A 794 8.55 -55.73 -11.77
N ALA A 795 8.92 -56.71 -10.96
CA ALA A 795 9.07 -56.48 -9.52
C ALA A 795 10.20 -55.48 -9.23
N LEU A 796 9.99 -54.60 -8.28
CA LEU A 796 11.01 -53.70 -7.81
C LEU A 796 12.04 -54.43 -6.95
N PRO A 797 13.34 -54.09 -7.08
CA PRO A 797 14.36 -54.60 -6.17
C PRO A 797 14.22 -53.98 -4.77
N ASP A 798 15.12 -54.36 -3.86
CA ASP A 798 15.21 -53.77 -2.54
C ASP A 798 15.46 -52.27 -2.65
N GLN A 799 14.63 -51.49 -1.96
CA GLN A 799 14.61 -50.03 -2.03
C GLN A 799 15.46 -49.43 -0.92
N ILE A 800 16.16 -48.34 -1.21
CA ILE A 800 16.89 -47.58 -0.23
C ILE A 800 16.19 -46.21 -0.12
N ALA A 801 15.56 -45.98 1.04
CA ALA A 801 14.83 -44.71 1.34
C ALA A 801 15.74 -43.73 2.09
N GLY A 802 15.80 -42.49 1.61
CA GLY A 802 16.35 -41.34 2.30
C GLY A 802 15.24 -40.52 2.95
N LYS A 803 15.55 -39.29 3.32
CA LYS A 803 14.55 -38.38 3.94
C LYS A 803 13.48 -37.89 2.92
N HIS A 804 13.91 -37.60 1.68
CA HIS A 804 13.06 -37.04 0.62
C HIS A 804 13.28 -37.75 -0.74
N TRP A 805 13.88 -38.91 -0.73
CA TRP A 805 14.14 -39.65 -1.93
C TRP A 805 14.09 -41.18 -1.68
N ILE A 806 13.81 -41.90 -2.73
CA ILE A 806 13.86 -43.37 -2.74
C ILE A 806 14.65 -43.84 -3.96
N ASN A 807 15.64 -44.71 -3.73
CA ASN A 807 16.38 -45.32 -4.79
C ASN A 807 15.79 -46.70 -5.07
N LEU A 808 15.21 -46.82 -6.24
CA LEU A 808 14.58 -48.04 -6.73
C LEU A 808 15.56 -49.04 -7.35
N GLY A 809 16.87 -48.69 -7.36
CA GLY A 809 17.90 -49.55 -7.87
C GLY A 809 17.87 -49.76 -9.38
N GLU A 810 18.46 -50.91 -9.84
CA GLU A 810 18.46 -51.32 -11.23
C GLU A 810 17.31 -52.31 -11.49
N ILE A 811 16.44 -51.97 -12.43
CA ILE A 811 15.22 -52.71 -12.77
C ILE A 811 15.44 -53.35 -14.14
N ASP A 812 15.51 -54.67 -14.21
CA ASP A 812 15.79 -55.41 -15.45
C ASP A 812 14.50 -55.84 -16.16
N LEU A 813 14.16 -55.15 -17.24
CA LEU A 813 13.02 -55.47 -18.11
C LEU A 813 13.14 -56.85 -18.79
N GLY A 814 14.32 -57.51 -18.78
CA GLY A 814 14.48 -58.89 -19.23
C GLY A 814 13.77 -59.93 -18.33
N LYS A 815 13.42 -59.52 -17.09
CA LYS A 815 12.67 -60.32 -16.10
C LYS A 815 11.17 -60.00 -16.07
N ALA A 816 10.65 -59.28 -17.06
CA ALA A 816 9.27 -58.81 -17.07
C ALA A 816 8.29 -59.99 -17.30
N GLU A 817 7.27 -60.06 -16.47
CA GLU A 817 6.15 -60.98 -16.64
C GLU A 817 5.05 -60.27 -17.44
N CYS A 818 4.73 -60.80 -18.63
CA CYS A 818 3.75 -60.19 -19.51
C CYS A 818 2.44 -60.96 -19.49
N GLU A 819 1.33 -60.22 -19.40
CA GLU A 819 0.00 -60.82 -19.57
C GLU A 819 -0.14 -61.38 -21.00
N PRO A 820 -0.66 -62.62 -21.19
CA PRO A 820 -0.87 -63.16 -22.50
C PRO A 820 -1.86 -62.32 -23.30
N ALA A 821 -1.60 -62.16 -24.60
CA ALA A 821 -2.36 -61.26 -25.49
C ALA A 821 -3.88 -61.56 -25.53
N SER A 822 -4.36 -62.76 -25.08
CA SER A 822 -5.75 -63.14 -25.02
C SER A 822 -6.55 -62.42 -23.92
N ALA A 823 -5.92 -61.95 -22.84
CA ALA A 823 -6.59 -61.19 -21.75
C ALA A 823 -6.82 -59.68 -22.08
N ARG A 824 -6.21 -59.22 -23.17
CA ARG A 824 -6.33 -57.80 -23.58
C ARG A 824 -7.62 -57.48 -24.34
N LEU A 825 -8.29 -58.49 -24.92
CA LEU A 825 -9.52 -58.33 -25.71
C LEU A 825 -10.80 -58.31 -24.87
N GLU A 826 -10.74 -58.79 -23.64
CA GLU A 826 -11.95 -58.80 -22.76
C GLU A 826 -12.17 -57.50 -21.99
N ARG A 827 -11.12 -56.64 -21.81
CA ARG A 827 -11.27 -55.35 -21.07
C ARG A 827 -11.66 -54.15 -21.94
N THR A 828 -11.61 -54.25 -23.26
CA THR A 828 -12.05 -53.16 -24.18
C THR A 828 -13.53 -53.26 -24.53
N GLY A 829 -14.27 -54.32 -24.06
CA GLY A 829 -15.68 -54.49 -24.33
C GLY A 829 -16.64 -54.03 -23.23
N GLU A 830 -16.14 -53.50 -22.09
CA GLU A 830 -16.99 -53.17 -20.93
C GLU A 830 -17.04 -51.66 -20.58
N GLN A 831 -16.53 -50.81 -21.47
CA GLN A 831 -16.60 -49.34 -21.30
C GLN A 831 -17.54 -48.60 -22.28
N ASP A 832 -18.29 -49.33 -23.11
CA ASP A 832 -19.35 -48.80 -23.98
C ASP A 832 -20.70 -49.49 -23.75
N ALA A 833 -21.28 -49.38 -22.55
CA ALA A 833 -22.69 -49.68 -22.27
C ALA A 833 -23.22 -48.71 -21.20
#